data_d783ec60e8cf187d51aa5b2f5f001cbe
#
_entry.id   d783ec60e8cf187d51aa5b2f5f001cbe
#
_cell.length_a   1.000
_cell.length_b   1.000
_cell.length_c   1.000
_cell.angle_alpha   90.00
_cell.angle_beta   90.00
_cell.angle_gamma   90.00
#
_symmetry.space_group_name_H-M   'P 1'
#
loop_
_entity.id
_entity.type
_entity.pdbx_description
1 polymer ?
#
loop_
_entity_poly.entity_id
_entity_poly.type
_entity_poly.pdbx_seq_one_letter_code
_entity_poly.pdbx_strand_id
1 'polypeptide(L)'
;MKRRLVTSALPYVNNVPHLGNLIQVLSADVFARFCRLRGYDTLYICGTDEYGTATETKAQEEGVTPRELCDRYHALHEEIYNWFNISFDKFGRTSAPEQTEVTQGIFLDLYNNGYITSQTVEQLYCDSCGRFLADRYVRGTCPSCGYDGARGDQCENCGKLLEPTDLINPVCSTCGSTPHLKSTTHLYIDLPKILPKLEPWIQEISKKGFWSNNAIQMTQAWLRDGLRPRAITRDLKWGIPVPLAGYEDKVFYVWFDAPIGYISMTVALAKEKGFDWKSWWQNPNEVELFQFIGKDNIPFHTVVFPSSLLGSGRNWTMLHHMSSTEYLNYESGKFSKSKGIGVFGNDVMETGIPADVWRFYIFWNRPETSDFTFVWSDFRDKVNGELIGNLGNLVNRTLTFVSRYYEGTVPVSSPDSSYWEQITTLETKVTDALECADLRDAFHGIFEISDIANKRFQDGEPWKTRTSEPEKAAQLLGDLCYTLRDLAILLHPYLPNTAERLAGFLGLTIGKDGLDWSMLGQRSGLGQIGTPEVLFTKLEEDVIARLRERYSGSQKERLNTGVDQTQIQKTDKESPKETSTGTKEEKGTNQSPKPYADLSDEERFEKLIDLRVAKIVQIDRHPKADKLYIEHLDDGTGKERVIVSGLVPYYREEELLGKNIVLVNNLKPAKLRGIESQGMLLAASIVGPEGKEAVEVLTAPWAEPGTKVVLSGSNPRPVREGDGGKTVVSSESVIEDVKHDTSTPETITADMFFSVPIRAQQGFAVVGQSHLSAAGRDLILEKVQDGEIG
;
A
#
# COMPACT_ATOMS: atom_id res chain seq x y z
N MET A 1 23.61 -26.26 9.75
CA MET A 1 22.76 -25.10 10.11
C MET A 1 22.24 -24.50 8.81
N LYS A 2 20.92 -24.27 8.65
CA LYS A 2 20.41 -23.60 7.46
C LYS A 2 20.98 -22.18 7.39
N ARG A 3 21.34 -21.73 6.20
CA ARG A 3 21.83 -20.37 5.94
C ARG A 3 20.84 -19.64 5.02
N ARG A 4 20.44 -18.45 5.43
CA ARG A 4 19.46 -17.62 4.74
C ARG A 4 20.09 -16.29 4.36
N LEU A 5 20.21 -16.05 3.06
CA LEU A 5 20.60 -14.75 2.51
C LEU A 5 19.31 -14.00 2.13
N VAL A 6 19.03 -12.91 2.81
CA VAL A 6 17.81 -12.13 2.64
C VAL A 6 18.16 -10.80 2.00
N THR A 7 17.43 -10.41 0.97
CA THR A 7 17.58 -9.11 0.32
C THR A 7 16.23 -8.46 0.07
N SER A 8 16.18 -7.14 0.05
CA SER A 8 15.02 -6.37 -0.38
C SER A 8 15.37 -5.44 -1.54
N ALA A 9 14.34 -5.06 -2.34
CA ALA A 9 14.53 -4.11 -3.43
C ALA A 9 15.29 -2.87 -2.97
N LEU A 10 16.30 -2.47 -3.75
CA LEU A 10 17.09 -1.28 -3.46
C LEU A 10 16.28 -0.02 -3.76
N PRO A 11 16.02 0.85 -2.77
CA PRO A 11 15.34 2.12 -3.02
C PRO A 11 16.20 3.10 -3.80
N TYR A 12 15.59 3.83 -4.74
CA TYR A 12 16.23 4.93 -5.44
C TYR A 12 16.43 6.15 -4.55
N VAL A 13 17.57 6.81 -4.69
CA VAL A 13 17.93 8.04 -3.93
C VAL A 13 17.39 9.35 -4.54
N ASN A 14 16.38 9.28 -5.35
CA ASN A 14 15.79 10.45 -5.99
C ASN A 14 14.57 11.00 -5.23
N ASN A 15 14.17 10.37 -4.14
CA ASN A 15 13.04 10.79 -3.31
C ASN A 15 13.01 10.07 -1.95
N VAL A 16 12.17 10.58 -1.03
CA VAL A 16 11.83 9.92 0.24
C VAL A 16 10.99 8.66 -0.04
N PRO A 17 11.21 7.53 0.66
CA PRO A 17 10.38 6.36 0.51
C PRO A 17 8.98 6.61 1.09
N HIS A 18 7.93 6.32 0.31
CA HIS A 18 6.55 6.29 0.82
C HIS A 18 6.22 4.91 1.40
N LEU A 19 5.09 4.79 2.11
CA LEU A 19 4.67 3.54 2.75
C LEU A 19 4.74 2.32 1.81
N GLY A 20 4.37 2.46 0.55
CA GLY A 20 4.45 1.38 -0.44
C GLY A 20 5.88 0.89 -0.73
N ASN A 21 6.90 1.75 -0.58
CA ASN A 21 8.29 1.34 -0.72
C ASN A 21 8.83 0.64 0.54
N LEU A 22 8.26 0.96 1.71
CA LEU A 22 8.66 0.36 2.98
C LEU A 22 8.24 -1.11 3.07
N ILE A 23 7.19 -1.54 2.36
CA ILE A 23 6.67 -2.90 2.44
C ILE A 23 7.74 -3.95 2.13
N GLN A 24 8.55 -3.75 1.07
CA GLN A 24 9.57 -4.72 0.67
C GLN A 24 10.68 -4.83 1.72
N VAL A 25 11.12 -3.69 2.23
CA VAL A 25 12.19 -3.62 3.24
C VAL A 25 11.71 -4.21 4.57
N LEU A 26 10.50 -3.87 4.99
CA LEU A 26 9.87 -4.45 6.19
C LEU A 26 9.61 -5.94 6.04
N SER A 27 9.18 -6.41 4.85
CA SER A 27 8.95 -7.84 4.59
C SER A 27 10.23 -8.66 4.75
N ALA A 28 11.33 -8.17 4.20
CA ALA A 28 12.65 -8.79 4.36
C ALA A 28 13.12 -8.77 5.83
N ASP A 29 12.86 -7.68 6.57
CA ASP A 29 13.17 -7.58 8.00
C ASP A 29 12.41 -8.62 8.83
N VAL A 30 11.10 -8.75 8.60
CA VAL A 30 10.27 -9.77 9.28
C VAL A 30 10.84 -11.16 9.04
N PHE A 31 11.12 -11.48 7.80
CA PHE A 31 11.66 -12.80 7.45
C PHE A 31 13.07 -13.03 8.05
N ALA A 32 13.94 -12.04 8.01
CA ALA A 32 15.28 -12.14 8.60
C ALA A 32 15.24 -12.31 10.13
N ARG A 33 14.37 -11.57 10.83
CA ARG A 33 14.15 -11.73 12.28
C ARG A 33 13.62 -13.10 12.62
N PHE A 34 12.64 -13.61 11.88
CA PHE A 34 12.15 -14.97 12.02
C PHE A 34 13.28 -15.98 11.86
N CYS A 35 14.08 -15.88 10.80
CA CYS A 35 15.18 -16.79 10.54
C CYS A 35 16.22 -16.81 11.69
N ARG A 36 16.55 -15.64 12.23
CA ARG A 36 17.48 -15.52 13.38
C ARG A 36 16.91 -16.15 14.65
N LEU A 37 15.60 -15.92 14.93
CA LEU A 37 14.94 -16.58 16.08
C LEU A 37 14.82 -18.10 15.93
N ARG A 38 14.74 -18.58 14.67
CA ARG A 38 14.80 -20.03 14.35
C ARG A 38 16.21 -20.62 14.51
N GLY A 39 17.22 -19.78 14.77
CA GLY A 39 18.61 -20.19 14.86
C GLY A 39 19.27 -20.44 13.52
N TYR A 40 18.75 -19.87 12.41
CA TYR A 40 19.41 -19.91 11.11
C TYR A 40 20.52 -18.88 11.02
N ASP A 41 21.65 -19.24 10.38
CA ASP A 41 22.70 -18.30 10.02
C ASP A 41 22.13 -17.37 8.93
N THR A 42 21.95 -16.10 9.26
CA THR A 42 21.15 -15.17 8.44
C THR A 42 21.89 -13.87 8.19
N LEU A 43 21.98 -13.47 6.92
CA LEU A 43 22.37 -12.13 6.51
C LEU A 43 21.21 -11.42 5.84
N TYR A 44 20.91 -10.18 6.27
CA TYR A 44 19.98 -9.28 5.62
C TYR A 44 20.71 -8.10 4.99
N ILE A 45 20.76 -8.07 3.66
CA ILE A 45 21.49 -7.09 2.84
C ILE A 45 20.49 -6.22 2.09
N CYS A 46 20.64 -4.91 2.21
CA CYS A 46 19.95 -3.89 1.42
C CYS A 46 20.85 -2.68 1.24
N GLY A 47 20.40 -1.68 0.52
CA GLY A 47 21.11 -0.43 0.32
C GLY A 47 20.38 0.47 -0.67
N THR A 48 20.98 1.59 -1.02
CA THR A 48 20.43 2.55 -1.97
C THR A 48 20.93 2.29 -3.39
N ASP A 49 19.97 2.38 -4.35
CA ASP A 49 20.26 2.41 -5.79
C ASP A 49 20.53 3.85 -6.21
N GLU A 50 21.77 4.15 -6.55
CA GLU A 50 22.28 5.53 -6.66
C GLU A 50 22.61 5.95 -8.09
N TYR A 51 22.69 5.01 -9.04
CA TYR A 51 23.06 5.30 -10.41
C TYR A 51 21.84 5.58 -11.32
N GLY A 52 22.13 6.02 -12.54
CA GLY A 52 21.15 6.17 -13.60
C GLY A 52 20.55 7.58 -13.77
N THR A 53 19.72 7.69 -14.80
CA THR A 53 19.14 8.96 -15.28
C THR A 53 18.32 9.68 -14.22
N ALA A 54 17.59 8.93 -13.37
CA ALA A 54 16.72 9.52 -12.35
C ALA A 54 17.52 10.33 -11.32
N THR A 55 18.69 9.84 -10.92
CA THR A 55 19.58 10.51 -9.98
C THR A 55 20.25 11.74 -10.63
N GLU A 56 20.77 11.60 -11.85
CA GLU A 56 21.36 12.76 -12.57
C GLU A 56 20.35 13.88 -12.78
N THR A 57 19.15 13.54 -13.24
CA THR A 57 18.08 14.53 -13.49
C THR A 57 17.70 15.26 -12.22
N LYS A 58 17.50 14.51 -11.14
CA LYS A 58 17.13 15.07 -9.84
C LYS A 58 18.23 15.96 -9.25
N ALA A 59 19.49 15.55 -9.37
CA ALA A 59 20.63 16.34 -8.93
C ALA A 59 20.71 17.66 -9.72
N GLN A 60 20.47 17.61 -11.03
CA GLN A 60 20.41 18.80 -11.88
C GLN A 60 19.25 19.72 -11.51
N GLU A 61 18.05 19.19 -11.26
CA GLU A 61 16.88 19.96 -10.80
C GLU A 61 17.15 20.68 -9.47
N GLU A 62 17.93 20.07 -8.57
CA GLU A 62 18.25 20.62 -7.25
C GLU A 62 19.55 21.46 -7.26
N GLY A 63 20.27 21.53 -8.38
CA GLY A 63 21.51 22.30 -8.50
C GLY A 63 22.68 21.74 -7.69
N VAL A 64 22.69 20.42 -7.43
CA VAL A 64 23.73 19.70 -6.68
C VAL A 64 24.40 18.63 -7.55
N THR A 65 25.53 18.08 -7.10
CA THR A 65 26.13 16.93 -7.77
C THR A 65 25.36 15.64 -7.47
N PRO A 66 25.38 14.63 -8.36
CA PRO A 66 24.78 13.32 -8.06
C PRO A 66 25.27 12.71 -6.75
N ARG A 67 26.57 12.90 -6.40
CA ARG A 67 27.14 12.41 -5.14
C ARG A 67 26.50 13.06 -3.93
N GLU A 68 26.39 14.37 -3.91
CA GLU A 68 25.76 15.12 -2.83
C GLU A 68 24.27 14.74 -2.65
N LEU A 69 23.56 14.55 -3.77
CA LEU A 69 22.19 14.05 -3.75
C LEU A 69 22.11 12.69 -3.08
N CYS A 70 22.96 11.74 -3.54
CA CYS A 70 23.01 10.38 -3.02
C CYS A 70 23.34 10.34 -1.53
N ASP A 71 24.33 11.13 -1.08
CA ASP A 71 24.75 11.19 0.32
C ASP A 71 23.59 11.65 1.23
N ARG A 72 22.85 12.68 0.79
CA ARG A 72 21.71 13.21 1.55
C ARG A 72 20.55 12.21 1.62
N TYR A 73 20.13 11.64 0.49
CA TYR A 73 19.00 10.70 0.49
C TYR A 73 19.35 9.35 1.12
N HIS A 74 20.59 8.88 0.98
CA HIS A 74 21.05 7.67 1.66
C HIS A 74 20.92 7.81 3.18
N ALA A 75 21.42 8.92 3.75
CA ALA A 75 21.30 9.20 5.18
C ALA A 75 19.83 9.31 5.65
N LEU A 76 18.96 9.94 4.84
CA LEU A 76 17.54 10.04 5.15
C LEU A 76 16.84 8.67 5.12
N HIS A 77 17.17 7.82 4.15
CA HIS A 77 16.64 6.45 4.12
C HIS A 77 17.09 5.65 5.34
N GLU A 78 18.38 5.76 5.71
CA GLU A 78 18.91 5.09 6.89
C GLU A 78 18.21 5.56 8.19
N GLU A 79 17.95 6.87 8.34
CA GLU A 79 17.20 7.42 9.47
C GLU A 79 15.77 6.84 9.53
N ILE A 80 15.04 6.83 8.42
CA ILE A 80 13.69 6.27 8.34
C ILE A 80 13.69 4.78 8.69
N TYR A 81 14.62 4.01 8.14
CA TYR A 81 14.68 2.56 8.39
C TYR A 81 15.10 2.24 9.84
N ASN A 82 15.98 3.01 10.43
CA ASN A 82 16.32 2.91 11.85
C ASN A 82 15.10 3.21 12.74
N TRP A 83 14.29 4.22 12.38
CA TRP A 83 13.07 4.52 13.12
C TRP A 83 12.04 3.37 13.05
N PHE A 84 11.95 2.69 11.92
CA PHE A 84 11.14 1.47 11.78
C PHE A 84 11.76 0.25 12.45
N ASN A 85 12.91 0.37 13.09
CA ASN A 85 13.68 -0.72 13.73
C ASN A 85 13.98 -1.87 12.76
N ILE A 86 14.49 -1.54 11.54
CA ILE A 86 14.86 -2.55 10.55
C ILE A 86 16.27 -3.08 10.85
N SER A 87 16.42 -4.41 10.87
CA SER A 87 17.60 -5.10 11.37
C SER A 87 18.56 -5.55 10.26
N PHE A 88 19.00 -4.62 9.39
CA PHE A 88 20.03 -4.94 8.39
C PHE A 88 21.34 -5.42 9.01
N ASP A 89 22.00 -6.40 8.38
CA ASP A 89 23.43 -6.65 8.60
C ASP A 89 24.28 -5.64 7.84
N LYS A 90 23.78 -5.18 6.67
CA LYS A 90 24.35 -4.07 5.90
C LYS A 90 23.26 -3.30 5.15
N PHE A 91 23.22 -2.00 5.39
CA PHE A 91 22.55 -1.04 4.51
C PHE A 91 23.66 -0.31 3.73
N GLY A 92 23.84 -0.68 2.46
CA GLY A 92 24.97 -0.22 1.63
C GLY A 92 24.55 0.72 0.50
N ARG A 93 25.42 0.83 -0.52
CA ARG A 93 25.25 1.78 -1.64
C ARG A 93 25.74 1.15 -2.94
N THR A 94 25.02 1.34 -4.04
CA THR A 94 25.53 0.91 -5.35
C THR A 94 26.67 1.79 -5.88
N SER A 95 26.91 2.96 -5.30
CA SER A 95 28.04 3.84 -5.68
C SER A 95 29.32 3.58 -4.87
N ALA A 96 29.38 2.48 -4.11
CA ALA A 96 30.58 2.06 -3.39
C ALA A 96 31.62 1.43 -4.37
N PRO A 97 32.94 1.47 -4.02
CA PRO A 97 33.97 0.87 -4.87
C PRO A 97 33.79 -0.62 -5.17
N GLU A 98 33.28 -1.38 -4.19
CA GLU A 98 32.98 -2.81 -4.33
C GLU A 98 31.97 -3.09 -5.45
N GLN A 99 31.03 -2.17 -5.66
CA GLN A 99 30.04 -2.28 -6.74
C GLN A 99 30.73 -2.24 -8.12
N THR A 100 31.66 -1.31 -8.30
CA THR A 100 32.42 -1.22 -9.55
C THR A 100 33.21 -2.50 -9.80
N GLU A 101 33.94 -3.01 -8.80
CA GLU A 101 34.74 -4.22 -8.89
C GLU A 101 33.89 -5.45 -9.27
N VAL A 102 32.77 -5.67 -8.57
CA VAL A 102 31.94 -6.85 -8.79
C VAL A 102 31.21 -6.78 -10.13
N THR A 103 30.64 -5.60 -10.46
CA THR A 103 29.90 -5.41 -11.73
C THR A 103 30.80 -5.59 -12.94
N GLN A 104 31.99 -4.96 -12.93
CA GLN A 104 32.98 -5.13 -14.01
C GLN A 104 33.45 -6.58 -14.10
N GLY A 105 33.65 -7.27 -12.98
CA GLY A 105 34.02 -8.67 -12.94
C GLY A 105 32.98 -9.59 -13.58
N ILE A 106 31.68 -9.41 -13.26
CA ILE A 106 30.58 -10.18 -13.86
C ILE A 106 30.45 -9.85 -15.36
N PHE A 107 30.57 -8.57 -15.72
CA PHE A 107 30.54 -8.15 -17.13
C PHE A 107 31.66 -8.78 -17.95
N LEU A 108 32.90 -8.79 -17.47
CA LEU A 108 34.04 -9.40 -18.16
C LEU A 108 33.83 -10.90 -18.33
N ASP A 109 33.29 -11.60 -17.34
CA ASP A 109 32.95 -13.01 -17.49
C ASP A 109 31.90 -13.23 -18.61
N LEU A 110 30.82 -12.42 -18.61
CA LEU A 110 29.79 -12.46 -19.66
C LEU A 110 30.38 -12.19 -21.05
N TYR A 111 31.26 -11.20 -21.16
CA TYR A 111 31.92 -10.83 -22.39
C TYR A 111 32.82 -11.98 -22.88
N ASN A 112 33.67 -12.52 -22.03
CA ASN A 112 34.58 -13.62 -22.35
C ASN A 112 33.84 -14.92 -22.71
N ASN A 113 32.68 -15.15 -22.10
CA ASN A 113 31.79 -16.29 -22.38
C ASN A 113 30.93 -16.07 -23.63
N GLY A 114 31.06 -14.92 -24.30
CA GLY A 114 30.39 -14.60 -25.56
C GLY A 114 28.88 -14.32 -25.42
N TYR A 115 28.44 -13.83 -24.26
CA TYR A 115 27.05 -13.41 -24.02
C TYR A 115 26.80 -11.91 -24.17
N ILE A 116 27.84 -11.15 -24.59
CA ILE A 116 27.72 -9.72 -24.84
C ILE A 116 27.85 -9.47 -26.36
N THR A 117 26.89 -8.68 -26.87
CA THR A 117 26.90 -8.22 -28.27
C THR A 117 26.90 -6.70 -28.32
N SER A 118 27.25 -6.12 -29.48
CA SER A 118 27.16 -4.67 -29.68
C SER A 118 26.15 -4.34 -30.77
N GLN A 119 25.41 -3.25 -30.61
CA GLN A 119 24.49 -2.75 -31.62
C GLN A 119 24.58 -1.22 -31.70
N THR A 120 24.60 -0.71 -32.94
CA THR A 120 24.55 0.73 -33.21
C THR A 120 23.09 1.11 -33.38
N VAL A 121 22.63 2.12 -32.63
CA VAL A 121 21.26 2.65 -32.63
C VAL A 121 21.29 4.15 -32.87
N GLU A 122 20.20 4.67 -33.43
CA GLU A 122 19.96 6.09 -33.53
C GLU A 122 19.27 6.60 -32.26
N GLN A 123 19.85 7.59 -31.59
CA GLN A 123 19.29 8.21 -30.41
C GLN A 123 19.23 9.73 -30.56
N LEU A 124 18.32 10.38 -29.83
CA LEU A 124 18.24 11.81 -29.79
C LEU A 124 19.46 12.42 -29.09
N TYR A 125 20.09 13.40 -29.75
CA TYR A 125 21.25 14.14 -29.25
C TYR A 125 20.96 15.63 -29.20
N CYS A 126 21.33 16.27 -28.09
CA CYS A 126 21.22 17.72 -27.92
C CYS A 126 22.56 18.38 -28.05
N ASP A 127 22.76 19.18 -29.12
CA ASP A 127 24.00 19.92 -29.35
C ASP A 127 24.26 20.96 -28.25
N SER A 128 23.22 21.63 -27.77
CA SER A 128 23.33 22.65 -26.71
C SER A 128 23.83 22.07 -25.37
N CYS A 129 23.44 20.85 -25.04
CA CYS A 129 23.88 20.15 -23.82
C CYS A 129 25.08 19.25 -24.05
N GLY A 130 25.49 18.99 -25.31
CA GLY A 130 26.59 18.12 -25.68
C GLY A 130 26.39 16.68 -25.26
N ARG A 131 25.14 16.14 -25.27
CA ARG A 131 24.85 14.80 -24.80
C ARG A 131 23.73 14.11 -25.56
N PHE A 132 23.74 12.77 -25.52
CA PHE A 132 22.58 11.96 -25.86
C PHE A 132 21.47 12.15 -24.83
N LEU A 133 20.22 12.11 -25.30
CA LEU A 133 19.04 12.28 -24.48
C LEU A 133 18.39 10.94 -24.24
N ALA A 134 18.76 10.28 -23.14
CA ALA A 134 18.14 9.04 -22.69
C ALA A 134 16.83 9.35 -21.92
N ASP A 135 15.82 8.53 -22.15
CA ASP A 135 14.60 8.43 -21.32
C ASP A 135 14.01 9.81 -20.87
N ARG A 136 14.33 10.22 -19.64
CA ARG A 136 13.74 11.41 -18.99
C ARG A 136 14.34 12.74 -19.43
N TYR A 137 15.41 12.71 -20.20
CA TYR A 137 15.98 13.93 -20.79
C TYR A 137 15.22 14.43 -22.01
N VAL A 138 14.17 13.70 -22.45
CA VAL A 138 13.33 14.10 -23.58
C VAL A 138 11.89 14.26 -23.11
N ARG A 139 11.26 15.30 -23.60
CA ARG A 139 9.79 15.50 -23.53
C ARG A 139 9.26 15.74 -24.92
N GLY A 140 7.99 15.40 -25.10
CA GLY A 140 7.32 15.62 -26.39
C GLY A 140 5.86 15.19 -26.32
N THR A 141 5.20 15.19 -27.46
CA THR A 141 3.80 14.76 -27.57
C THR A 141 3.73 13.24 -27.70
N CYS A 142 2.92 12.60 -26.87
CA CYS A 142 2.68 11.16 -26.94
C CYS A 142 1.99 10.77 -28.25
N PRO A 143 2.55 9.84 -29.03
CA PRO A 143 1.93 9.42 -30.29
C PRO A 143 0.60 8.65 -30.12
N SER A 144 0.31 8.20 -28.90
CA SER A 144 -0.89 7.38 -28.63
C SER A 144 -2.07 8.16 -28.07
N CYS A 145 -1.83 9.21 -27.26
CA CYS A 145 -2.91 9.97 -26.62
C CYS A 145 -2.84 11.48 -26.82
N GLY A 146 -1.81 12.00 -27.54
CA GLY A 146 -1.68 13.44 -27.82
C GLY A 146 -1.22 14.30 -26.61
N TYR A 147 -0.83 13.69 -25.50
CA TYR A 147 -0.36 14.45 -24.33
C TYR A 147 1.00 15.09 -24.59
N ASP A 148 1.13 16.41 -24.46
CA ASP A 148 2.33 17.19 -24.78
C ASP A 148 3.46 17.13 -23.76
N GLY A 149 3.22 16.53 -22.60
CA GLY A 149 4.20 16.40 -21.53
C GLY A 149 4.83 15.02 -21.42
N ALA A 150 4.63 14.13 -22.41
CA ALA A 150 5.12 12.76 -22.37
C ALA A 150 6.66 12.69 -22.29
N ARG A 151 7.18 11.78 -21.45
CA ARG A 151 8.61 11.49 -21.33
C ARG A 151 9.02 10.37 -22.28
N GLY A 152 10.31 10.24 -22.54
CA GLY A 152 10.83 9.27 -23.48
C GLY A 152 10.80 7.82 -23.00
N ASP A 153 10.47 7.56 -21.73
CA ASP A 153 10.35 6.21 -21.14
C ASP A 153 8.89 5.76 -21.03
N GLN A 154 7.99 6.67 -20.66
CA GLN A 154 6.58 6.36 -20.46
C GLN A 154 5.73 7.63 -20.52
N CYS A 155 4.56 7.53 -21.13
CA CYS A 155 3.58 8.61 -21.08
C CYS A 155 2.88 8.64 -19.71
N GLU A 156 3.00 9.74 -18.98
CA GLU A 156 2.39 9.92 -17.66
C GLU A 156 0.84 9.95 -17.72
N ASN A 157 0.26 10.28 -18.88
CA ASN A 157 -1.19 10.37 -19.05
C ASN A 157 -1.84 9.00 -19.36
N CYS A 158 -1.33 8.27 -20.36
CA CYS A 158 -1.93 7.00 -20.79
C CYS A 158 -1.16 5.75 -20.33
N GLY A 159 0.00 5.91 -19.69
CA GLY A 159 0.81 4.81 -19.17
C GLY A 159 1.56 4.00 -20.23
N LYS A 160 1.47 4.36 -21.51
CA LYS A 160 2.15 3.62 -22.58
C LYS A 160 3.67 3.79 -22.46
N LEU A 161 4.40 2.67 -22.56
CA LEU A 161 5.85 2.69 -22.70
C LEU A 161 6.21 3.31 -24.05
N LEU A 162 7.22 4.17 -24.06
CA LEU A 162 7.70 4.91 -25.22
C LEU A 162 9.22 4.76 -25.33
N GLU A 163 9.72 4.89 -26.55
CA GLU A 163 11.13 5.20 -26.79
C GLU A 163 11.28 6.70 -27.03
N PRO A 164 12.40 7.34 -26.63
CA PRO A 164 12.62 8.78 -26.88
C PRO A 164 12.37 9.23 -28.32
N THR A 165 12.66 8.35 -29.28
CA THR A 165 12.48 8.56 -30.72
C THR A 165 11.01 8.47 -31.18
N ASP A 166 10.11 7.91 -30.37
CA ASP A 166 8.69 7.81 -30.70
C ASP A 166 7.91 9.12 -30.43
N LEU A 167 8.49 10.01 -29.62
CA LEU A 167 7.83 11.27 -29.26
C LEU A 167 7.69 12.18 -30.47
N ILE A 168 6.52 12.79 -30.62
CA ILE A 168 6.26 13.82 -31.60
C ILE A 168 6.79 15.16 -31.05
N ASN A 169 7.51 15.91 -31.87
CA ASN A 169 8.15 17.18 -31.49
C ASN A 169 9.01 17.06 -30.22
N PRO A 170 10.00 16.15 -30.19
CA PRO A 170 10.84 15.97 -29.01
C PRO A 170 11.63 17.23 -28.69
N VAL A 171 11.73 17.55 -27.41
CA VAL A 171 12.55 18.66 -26.88
C VAL A 171 13.44 18.17 -25.74
N CYS A 172 14.64 18.70 -25.64
CA CYS A 172 15.52 18.45 -24.51
C CYS A 172 14.91 19.02 -23.22
N SER A 173 14.68 18.15 -22.22
CA SER A 173 14.09 18.56 -20.95
C SER A 173 14.95 19.57 -20.16
N THR A 174 16.27 19.61 -20.45
CA THR A 174 17.23 20.46 -19.76
C THR A 174 17.29 21.88 -20.34
N CYS A 175 17.35 22.02 -21.65
CA CYS A 175 17.57 23.34 -22.28
C CYS A 175 16.44 23.77 -23.24
N GLY A 176 15.43 22.92 -23.49
CA GLY A 176 14.33 23.20 -24.39
C GLY A 176 14.67 23.14 -25.89
N SER A 177 15.94 22.89 -26.28
CA SER A 177 16.33 22.78 -27.68
C SER A 177 15.76 21.54 -28.35
N THR A 178 15.50 21.64 -29.66
CA THR A 178 15.10 20.47 -30.47
C THR A 178 16.32 19.57 -30.70
N PRO A 179 16.28 18.29 -30.28
CA PRO A 179 17.36 17.36 -30.53
C PRO A 179 17.32 16.81 -31.97
N HIS A 180 18.40 16.21 -32.41
CA HIS A 180 18.46 15.47 -33.67
C HIS A 180 18.93 14.02 -33.43
N LEU A 181 18.71 13.15 -34.40
CA LEU A 181 19.18 11.76 -34.35
C LEU A 181 20.70 11.69 -34.56
N LYS A 182 21.36 10.89 -33.76
CA LYS A 182 22.79 10.61 -33.84
C LYS A 182 23.05 9.16 -33.47
N SER A 183 23.95 8.51 -34.23
CA SER A 183 24.30 7.12 -33.96
C SER A 183 25.14 6.98 -32.71
N THR A 184 24.81 5.99 -31.88
CA THR A 184 25.61 5.54 -30.74
C THR A 184 25.65 4.01 -30.69
N THR A 185 26.75 3.43 -30.16
CA THR A 185 26.89 1.99 -30.04
C THR A 185 26.82 1.54 -28.60
N HIS A 186 25.93 0.62 -28.32
CA HIS A 186 25.70 0.07 -26.96
C HIS A 186 26.03 -1.41 -26.89
N LEU A 187 26.37 -1.89 -25.69
CA LEU A 187 26.53 -3.30 -25.37
C LEU A 187 25.20 -3.88 -24.88
N TYR A 188 24.95 -5.12 -25.31
CA TYR A 188 23.73 -5.85 -25.02
C TYR A 188 24.05 -7.21 -24.39
N ILE A 189 23.35 -7.59 -23.34
CA ILE A 189 23.34 -8.98 -22.87
C ILE A 189 22.42 -9.80 -23.77
N ASP A 190 22.92 -10.90 -24.29
CA ASP A 190 22.21 -11.81 -25.21
C ASP A 190 21.38 -12.81 -24.39
N LEU A 191 20.24 -12.36 -23.91
CA LEU A 191 19.31 -13.19 -23.11
C LEU A 191 18.83 -14.42 -23.88
N PRO A 192 18.50 -14.35 -25.22
CA PRO A 192 18.17 -15.54 -26.01
C PRO A 192 19.24 -16.63 -25.95
N LYS A 193 20.53 -16.27 -25.99
CA LYS A 193 21.64 -17.23 -25.90
C LYS A 193 21.78 -17.87 -24.50
N ILE A 194 21.33 -17.17 -23.44
CA ILE A 194 21.36 -17.66 -22.06
C ILE A 194 20.10 -18.49 -21.76
N LEU A 195 18.99 -18.28 -22.48
CA LEU A 195 17.69 -18.92 -22.24
C LEU A 195 17.74 -20.45 -22.03
N PRO A 196 18.56 -21.24 -22.77
CA PRO A 196 18.67 -22.67 -22.53
C PRO A 196 19.18 -23.07 -21.13
N LYS A 197 19.85 -22.15 -20.42
CA LYS A 197 20.27 -22.33 -19.02
C LYS A 197 19.23 -21.75 -18.06
N LEU A 198 18.61 -20.65 -18.42
CA LEU A 198 17.69 -19.89 -17.56
C LEU A 198 16.35 -20.60 -17.41
N GLU A 199 15.72 -21.03 -18.49
CA GLU A 199 14.36 -21.57 -18.48
C GLU A 199 14.22 -22.85 -17.64
N PRO A 200 15.10 -23.88 -17.76
CA PRO A 200 15.03 -25.06 -16.90
C PRO A 200 15.21 -24.72 -15.42
N TRP A 201 16.12 -23.77 -15.11
CA TRP A 201 16.32 -23.30 -13.75
C TRP A 201 15.06 -22.62 -13.19
N ILE A 202 14.39 -21.72 -13.94
CA ILE A 202 13.15 -21.08 -13.54
C ILE A 202 12.04 -22.12 -13.28
N GLN A 203 11.90 -23.11 -14.19
CA GLN A 203 10.85 -24.14 -14.06
C GLN A 203 11.02 -25.00 -12.81
N GLU A 204 12.26 -25.26 -12.40
CA GLU A 204 12.55 -26.00 -11.16
C GLU A 204 12.36 -25.11 -9.94
N ILE A 205 13.06 -23.95 -9.91
CA ILE A 205 13.19 -23.15 -8.69
C ILE A 205 11.91 -22.42 -8.31
N SER A 206 11.09 -22.00 -9.28
CA SER A 206 9.82 -21.31 -8.99
C SER A 206 8.85 -22.15 -8.18
N LYS A 207 8.90 -23.48 -8.32
CA LYS A 207 8.12 -24.45 -7.55
C LYS A 207 8.79 -24.77 -6.22
N LYS A 208 10.08 -25.14 -6.25
CA LYS A 208 10.85 -25.51 -5.07
C LYS A 208 11.01 -24.36 -4.08
N GLY A 209 11.12 -23.13 -4.58
CA GLY A 209 11.34 -21.92 -3.79
C GLY A 209 10.07 -21.18 -3.39
N PHE A 210 8.88 -21.72 -3.63
CA PHE A 210 7.59 -21.10 -3.21
C PHE A 210 7.41 -19.67 -3.71
N TRP A 211 7.74 -19.38 -4.98
CA TRP A 211 7.61 -18.03 -5.53
C TRP A 211 6.18 -17.54 -5.47
N SER A 212 5.98 -16.25 -5.18
CA SER A 212 4.66 -15.62 -5.22
C SER A 212 4.02 -15.75 -6.61
N ASN A 213 2.69 -15.87 -6.64
CA ASN A 213 1.94 -16.13 -7.89
C ASN A 213 2.20 -15.06 -8.96
N ASN A 214 2.24 -13.78 -8.57
CA ASN A 214 2.52 -12.69 -9.51
C ASN A 214 3.96 -12.77 -10.07
N ALA A 215 4.93 -13.21 -9.26
CA ALA A 215 6.31 -13.43 -9.73
C ALA A 215 6.36 -14.55 -10.78
N ILE A 216 5.66 -15.66 -10.55
CA ILE A 216 5.56 -16.76 -11.51
C ILE A 216 4.89 -16.28 -12.80
N GLN A 217 3.73 -15.63 -12.71
CA GLN A 217 2.95 -15.19 -13.87
C GLN A 217 3.73 -14.20 -14.74
N MET A 218 4.36 -13.20 -14.12
CA MET A 218 5.12 -12.19 -14.86
C MET A 218 6.39 -12.77 -15.49
N THR A 219 7.10 -13.64 -14.79
CA THR A 219 8.28 -14.34 -15.34
C THR A 219 7.89 -15.20 -16.54
N GLN A 220 6.81 -15.98 -16.43
CA GLN A 220 6.29 -16.79 -17.52
C GLN A 220 5.82 -15.95 -18.72
N ALA A 221 5.23 -14.77 -18.47
CA ALA A 221 4.85 -13.86 -19.55
C ALA A 221 6.08 -13.39 -20.34
N TRP A 222 7.14 -13.01 -19.67
CA TRP A 222 8.40 -12.61 -20.32
C TRP A 222 9.01 -13.73 -21.14
N LEU A 223 9.02 -14.97 -20.64
CA LEU A 223 9.52 -16.12 -21.39
C LEU A 223 8.66 -16.41 -22.62
N ARG A 224 7.34 -16.37 -22.49
CA ARG A 224 6.39 -16.61 -23.58
C ARG A 224 6.43 -15.55 -24.68
N ASP A 225 6.62 -14.27 -24.30
CA ASP A 225 6.73 -13.15 -25.24
C ASP A 225 8.07 -13.17 -26.01
N GLY A 226 9.01 -14.02 -25.58
CA GLY A 226 10.34 -14.22 -26.16
C GLY A 226 11.36 -13.19 -25.65
N LEU A 227 12.45 -13.69 -25.11
CA LEU A 227 13.54 -12.82 -24.65
C LEU A 227 14.27 -12.18 -25.84
N ARG A 228 14.65 -10.93 -25.69
CA ARG A 228 15.46 -10.17 -26.66
C ARG A 228 16.76 -9.71 -26.02
N PRO A 229 17.82 -9.47 -26.80
CA PRO A 229 19.03 -8.82 -26.29
C PRO A 229 18.66 -7.50 -25.60
N ARG A 230 19.24 -7.23 -24.43
CA ARG A 230 18.97 -6.01 -23.66
C ARG A 230 20.21 -5.15 -23.53
N ALA A 231 20.04 -3.86 -23.82
CA ALA A 231 21.11 -2.88 -23.64
C ALA A 231 21.52 -2.79 -22.17
N ILE A 232 22.82 -2.95 -21.91
CA ILE A 232 23.44 -2.86 -20.58
C ILE A 232 24.36 -1.65 -20.43
N THR A 233 24.42 -0.76 -21.41
CA THR A 233 25.21 0.49 -21.35
C THR A 233 24.33 1.68 -21.66
N ARG A 234 24.75 2.86 -21.20
CA ARG A 234 24.09 4.16 -21.44
C ARG A 234 25.14 5.25 -21.67
N ASP A 235 24.72 6.27 -22.41
CA ASP A 235 25.47 7.53 -22.61
C ASP A 235 25.20 8.49 -21.44
N LEU A 236 25.68 8.15 -20.26
CA LEU A 236 25.55 8.91 -19.01
C LEU A 236 26.93 9.12 -18.40
N LYS A 237 27.01 10.05 -17.46
CA LYS A 237 28.26 10.32 -16.71
C LYS A 237 28.27 9.67 -15.33
N TRP A 238 27.09 9.56 -14.71
CA TRP A 238 26.92 9.00 -13.37
C TRP A 238 26.54 7.52 -13.46
N GLY A 239 27.50 6.65 -13.27
CA GLY A 239 27.36 5.20 -13.38
C GLY A 239 28.72 4.50 -13.30
N ILE A 240 28.73 3.17 -13.38
CA ILE A 240 29.94 2.36 -13.40
C ILE A 240 30.55 2.38 -14.80
N PRO A 241 31.84 2.75 -14.97
CA PRO A 241 32.49 2.78 -16.27
C PRO A 241 32.57 1.38 -16.89
N VAL A 242 32.43 1.30 -18.21
CA VAL A 242 32.54 0.05 -18.95
C VAL A 242 34.04 -0.27 -19.15
N PRO A 243 34.54 -1.42 -18.67
CA PRO A 243 35.96 -1.78 -18.76
C PRO A 243 36.33 -2.39 -20.12
N LEU A 244 35.97 -1.74 -21.24
CA LEU A 244 36.19 -2.22 -22.58
C LEU A 244 36.64 -1.08 -23.49
N ALA A 245 37.72 -1.30 -24.26
CA ALA A 245 38.24 -0.32 -25.21
C ALA A 245 37.17 0.09 -26.24
N GLY A 246 37.01 1.39 -26.46
CA GLY A 246 35.98 2.01 -27.31
C GLY A 246 34.65 2.27 -26.65
N TYR A 247 34.53 2.05 -25.32
CA TYR A 247 33.35 2.32 -24.53
C TYR A 247 33.67 3.17 -23.28
N GLU A 248 34.75 3.92 -23.29
CA GLU A 248 35.27 4.69 -22.16
C GLU A 248 34.31 5.85 -21.77
N ASP A 249 33.47 6.32 -22.70
CA ASP A 249 32.49 7.36 -22.55
C ASP A 249 31.14 6.85 -22.06
N LYS A 250 31.01 5.54 -21.82
CA LYS A 250 29.75 4.89 -21.41
C LYS A 250 29.83 4.34 -20.01
N VAL A 251 28.66 4.24 -19.40
CA VAL A 251 28.47 3.57 -18.11
C VAL A 251 27.50 2.41 -18.24
N PHE A 252 27.55 1.49 -17.30
CA PHE A 252 26.53 0.44 -17.23
C PHE A 252 25.13 1.04 -16.94
N TYR A 253 24.13 0.39 -17.48
CA TYR A 253 22.73 0.71 -17.24
C TYR A 253 22.32 0.22 -15.86
N VAL A 254 21.67 1.08 -15.06
CA VAL A 254 21.30 0.82 -13.67
C VAL A 254 20.58 -0.51 -13.45
N TRP A 255 19.76 -0.95 -14.40
CA TRP A 255 19.05 -2.24 -14.26
C TRP A 255 19.95 -3.48 -14.50
N PHE A 256 21.16 -3.30 -15.01
CA PHE A 256 22.17 -4.35 -15.06
C PHE A 256 22.99 -4.40 -13.76
N ASP A 257 23.43 -3.25 -13.26
CA ASP A 257 24.30 -3.19 -12.08
C ASP A 257 23.56 -3.19 -10.73
N ALA A 258 22.34 -2.67 -10.64
CA ALA A 258 21.63 -2.56 -9.37
C ALA A 258 21.44 -3.91 -8.65
N PRO A 259 20.97 -5.00 -9.28
CA PRO A 259 20.85 -6.29 -8.60
C PRO A 259 22.21 -6.89 -8.18
N ILE A 260 23.30 -6.53 -8.87
CA ILE A 260 24.68 -6.91 -8.48
C ILE A 260 25.05 -6.23 -7.15
N GLY A 261 24.37 -5.15 -6.79
CA GLY A 261 24.50 -4.43 -5.52
C GLY A 261 24.36 -5.33 -4.29
N TYR A 262 23.51 -6.33 -4.32
CA TYR A 262 23.38 -7.27 -3.22
C TYR A 262 24.70 -8.02 -2.94
N ILE A 263 25.42 -8.39 -4.00
CA ILE A 263 26.72 -9.06 -3.90
C ILE A 263 27.76 -8.08 -3.38
N SER A 264 27.87 -6.90 -3.97
CA SER A 264 28.89 -5.90 -3.62
C SER A 264 28.76 -5.41 -2.17
N MET A 265 27.53 -5.22 -1.69
CA MET A 265 27.27 -4.84 -0.29
C MET A 265 27.64 -5.97 0.68
N THR A 266 27.47 -7.24 0.26
CA THR A 266 27.97 -8.38 1.03
C THR A 266 29.50 -8.42 1.03
N VAL A 267 30.17 -8.06 -0.09
CA VAL A 267 31.62 -7.91 -0.15
C VAL A 267 32.10 -6.83 0.82
N ALA A 268 31.42 -5.67 0.83
CA ALA A 268 31.74 -4.59 1.77
C ALA A 268 31.58 -5.03 3.23
N LEU A 269 30.47 -5.70 3.56
CA LEU A 269 30.24 -6.25 4.89
C LEU A 269 31.31 -7.28 5.29
N ALA A 270 31.71 -8.13 4.36
CA ALA A 270 32.73 -9.15 4.60
C ALA A 270 34.10 -8.53 4.88
N LYS A 271 34.46 -7.45 4.17
CA LYS A 271 35.67 -6.67 4.48
C LYS A 271 35.62 -6.03 5.87
N GLU A 272 34.45 -5.53 6.28
CA GLU A 272 34.26 -4.89 7.59
C GLU A 272 34.30 -5.90 8.74
N LYS A 273 33.65 -7.06 8.58
CA LYS A 273 33.50 -8.08 9.63
C LYS A 273 34.50 -9.23 9.57
N GLY A 274 35.34 -9.32 8.53
CA GLY A 274 36.39 -10.32 8.41
C GLY A 274 35.91 -11.73 8.08
N PHE A 275 34.93 -11.89 7.21
CA PHE A 275 34.47 -13.19 6.71
C PHE A 275 34.60 -13.33 5.18
N ASP A 276 34.50 -14.54 4.65
CA ASP A 276 34.51 -14.77 3.20
C ASP A 276 33.11 -14.59 2.61
N TRP A 277 32.90 -13.55 1.82
CA TRP A 277 31.64 -13.27 1.11
C TRP A 277 31.22 -14.38 0.15
N LYS A 278 32.21 -15.15 -0.41
CA LYS A 278 31.93 -16.27 -1.31
C LYS A 278 31.21 -17.41 -0.59
N SER A 279 31.41 -17.54 0.71
CA SER A 279 30.68 -18.51 1.52
C SER A 279 29.16 -18.27 1.54
N TRP A 280 28.71 -17.09 1.12
CA TRP A 280 27.30 -16.71 0.98
C TRP A 280 26.84 -16.70 -0.48
N TRP A 281 27.61 -16.10 -1.37
CA TRP A 281 27.19 -15.91 -2.75
C TRP A 281 27.68 -16.98 -3.72
N GLN A 282 28.63 -17.83 -3.33
CA GLN A 282 29.16 -18.94 -4.15
C GLN A 282 29.05 -20.29 -3.42
N ASN A 283 27.96 -20.47 -2.68
CA ASN A 283 27.69 -21.68 -1.90
C ASN A 283 26.21 -22.13 -2.04
N PRO A 284 25.74 -22.48 -3.26
CA PRO A 284 24.34 -22.78 -3.53
C PRO A 284 23.80 -24.02 -2.80
N ASN A 285 24.66 -24.87 -2.23
CA ASN A 285 24.24 -26.05 -1.51
C ASN A 285 23.83 -25.78 -0.04
N GLU A 286 24.35 -24.72 0.56
CA GLU A 286 24.11 -24.40 1.98
C GLU A 286 23.32 -23.11 2.18
N VAL A 287 23.31 -22.22 1.19
CA VAL A 287 22.68 -20.89 1.27
C VAL A 287 21.45 -20.82 0.37
N GLU A 288 20.33 -20.41 0.94
CA GLU A 288 19.10 -20.10 0.20
C GLU A 288 18.91 -18.60 0.16
N LEU A 289 18.81 -18.03 -1.05
CA LEU A 289 18.57 -16.61 -1.28
C LEU A 289 17.08 -16.28 -1.35
N PHE A 290 16.61 -15.43 -0.45
CA PHE A 290 15.25 -14.90 -0.39
C PHE A 290 15.26 -13.43 -0.79
N GLN A 291 14.47 -13.06 -1.80
CA GLN A 291 14.35 -11.67 -2.28
C GLN A 291 12.94 -11.13 -2.13
N PHE A 292 12.80 -9.93 -1.57
CA PHE A 292 11.54 -9.24 -1.32
C PHE A 292 11.48 -7.98 -2.17
N ILE A 293 10.54 -7.92 -3.13
CA ILE A 293 10.48 -6.85 -4.13
C ILE A 293 9.03 -6.40 -4.40
N GLY A 294 8.87 -5.27 -5.09
CA GLY A 294 7.61 -4.87 -5.71
C GLY A 294 7.47 -5.48 -7.12
N LYS A 295 6.25 -5.66 -7.60
CA LYS A 295 5.93 -6.33 -8.88
C LYS A 295 6.70 -5.78 -10.09
N ASP A 296 7.01 -4.48 -10.11
CA ASP A 296 7.73 -3.85 -11.22
C ASP A 296 9.16 -4.39 -11.40
N ASN A 297 9.75 -4.93 -10.34
CA ASN A 297 11.12 -5.43 -10.34
C ASN A 297 11.23 -6.94 -10.58
N ILE A 298 10.12 -7.65 -10.73
CA ILE A 298 10.12 -9.11 -10.95
C ILE A 298 11.04 -9.52 -12.10
N PRO A 299 10.91 -9.00 -13.34
CA PRO A 299 11.71 -9.48 -14.46
C PRO A 299 13.21 -9.26 -14.27
N PHE A 300 13.60 -8.20 -13.54
CA PHE A 300 15.01 -7.93 -13.29
C PHE A 300 15.63 -8.94 -12.32
N HIS A 301 14.86 -9.48 -11.39
CA HIS A 301 15.30 -10.43 -10.36
C HIS A 301 15.07 -11.90 -10.75
N THR A 302 14.14 -12.18 -11.66
CA THR A 302 13.83 -13.55 -12.08
C THR A 302 14.39 -13.90 -13.45
N VAL A 303 14.73 -12.89 -14.29
CA VAL A 303 15.24 -13.09 -15.65
C VAL A 303 16.62 -12.44 -15.81
N VAL A 304 16.75 -11.12 -15.67
CA VAL A 304 17.98 -10.39 -16.05
C VAL A 304 19.15 -10.72 -15.12
N PHE A 305 18.98 -10.58 -13.82
CA PHE A 305 20.02 -10.87 -12.83
C PHE A 305 20.42 -12.36 -12.82
N PRO A 306 19.49 -13.32 -12.78
CA PRO A 306 19.86 -14.74 -12.94
C PRO A 306 20.58 -15.04 -14.23
N SER A 307 20.21 -14.41 -15.36
CA SER A 307 20.93 -14.55 -16.63
C SER A 307 22.36 -14.06 -16.53
N SER A 308 22.60 -12.94 -15.85
CA SER A 308 23.95 -12.40 -15.64
C SER A 308 24.79 -13.37 -14.81
N LEU A 309 24.24 -13.97 -13.78
CA LEU A 309 24.92 -14.95 -12.93
C LEU A 309 25.19 -16.26 -13.69
N LEU A 310 24.19 -16.82 -14.37
CA LEU A 310 24.34 -18.06 -15.17
C LEU A 310 25.31 -17.88 -16.33
N GLY A 311 25.27 -16.72 -16.99
CA GLY A 311 26.15 -16.37 -18.10
C GLY A 311 27.61 -16.15 -17.68
N SER A 312 27.85 -15.65 -16.46
CA SER A 312 29.21 -15.49 -15.91
C SER A 312 29.92 -16.83 -15.69
N GLY A 313 29.19 -17.92 -15.51
CA GLY A 313 29.74 -19.27 -15.38
C GLY A 313 30.33 -19.58 -14.00
N ARG A 314 30.26 -18.68 -13.03
CA ARG A 314 30.67 -18.97 -11.65
C ARG A 314 29.56 -19.75 -10.92
N ASN A 315 29.90 -20.45 -9.83
CA ASN A 315 28.95 -21.24 -9.03
C ASN A 315 28.21 -20.35 -8.04
N TRP A 316 27.26 -19.56 -8.52
CA TRP A 316 26.52 -18.60 -7.71
C TRP A 316 25.42 -19.24 -6.85
N THR A 317 25.19 -18.69 -5.66
CA THR A 317 23.96 -18.86 -4.91
C THR A 317 22.85 -18.13 -5.65
N MET A 318 22.01 -18.88 -6.33
CA MET A 318 20.93 -18.36 -7.15
C MET A 318 19.69 -18.08 -6.29
N LEU A 319 18.76 -17.29 -6.84
CA LEU A 319 17.47 -17.02 -6.21
C LEU A 319 16.77 -18.35 -5.82
N HIS A 320 16.43 -18.50 -4.54
CA HIS A 320 15.59 -19.58 -4.02
C HIS A 320 14.13 -19.15 -3.96
N HIS A 321 13.82 -18.08 -3.24
CA HIS A 321 12.46 -17.58 -3.06
C HIS A 321 12.30 -16.15 -3.56
N MET A 322 11.20 -15.90 -4.27
CA MET A 322 10.78 -14.57 -4.68
C MET A 322 9.45 -14.19 -4.04
N SER A 323 9.49 -13.27 -3.09
CA SER A 323 8.31 -12.63 -2.52
C SER A 323 8.07 -11.30 -3.21
N SER A 324 6.99 -11.19 -3.97
CA SER A 324 6.62 -9.95 -4.64
C SER A 324 5.28 -9.43 -4.15
N THR A 325 5.20 -8.10 -3.97
CA THR A 325 3.97 -7.43 -3.56
C THR A 325 3.35 -6.65 -4.70
N GLU A 326 2.03 -6.54 -4.68
CA GLU A 326 1.24 -5.61 -5.47
C GLU A 326 1.43 -4.18 -4.95
N TYR A 327 0.72 -3.20 -5.53
CA TYR A 327 0.85 -1.81 -5.09
C TYR A 327 0.09 -1.52 -3.79
N LEU A 328 0.67 -0.65 -2.98
CA LEU A 328 -0.06 0.11 -1.98
C LEU A 328 -0.41 1.48 -2.58
N ASN A 329 -1.70 1.76 -2.67
CA ASN A 329 -2.25 3.05 -3.08
C ASN A 329 -2.54 3.92 -1.84
N TYR A 330 -2.88 5.21 -2.05
CA TYR A 330 -3.18 6.14 -0.98
C TYR A 330 -4.52 6.82 -1.24
N GLU A 331 -5.48 6.67 -0.30
CA GLU A 331 -6.82 7.25 -0.39
C GLU A 331 -7.47 6.99 -1.78
N SER A 332 -7.77 8.05 -2.54
CA SER A 332 -8.41 7.97 -3.85
C SER A 332 -7.45 7.74 -5.03
N GLY A 333 -6.13 7.53 -4.79
CA GLY A 333 -5.17 7.46 -5.88
C GLY A 333 -3.87 6.72 -5.59
N LYS A 334 -2.98 6.71 -6.58
CA LYS A 334 -1.64 6.14 -6.40
C LYS A 334 -0.76 7.08 -5.60
N PHE A 335 0.10 6.51 -4.74
CA PHE A 335 1.27 7.26 -4.27
C PHE A 335 2.01 7.84 -5.46
N SER A 336 2.32 9.11 -5.40
CA SER A 336 3.05 9.78 -6.48
C SER A 336 4.29 10.47 -5.95
N LYS A 337 5.45 9.85 -6.18
CA LYS A 337 6.75 10.44 -5.82
C LYS A 337 6.98 11.78 -6.51
N SER A 338 6.66 11.89 -7.81
CA SER A 338 6.85 13.10 -8.60
C SER A 338 5.93 14.25 -8.18
N LYS A 339 4.74 13.93 -7.66
CA LYS A 339 3.76 14.91 -7.14
C LYS A 339 3.83 15.06 -5.62
N GLY A 340 4.59 14.20 -4.91
CA GLY A 340 4.67 14.18 -3.46
C GLY A 340 3.34 13.83 -2.77
N ILE A 341 2.49 13.02 -3.42
CA ILE A 341 1.18 12.61 -2.88
C ILE A 341 1.32 11.33 -2.07
N GLY A 342 0.84 11.35 -0.83
CA GLY A 342 0.83 10.22 0.10
C GLY A 342 1.54 10.50 1.41
N VAL A 343 1.67 9.49 2.25
CA VAL A 343 2.45 9.51 3.50
C VAL A 343 3.82 8.92 3.23
N PHE A 344 4.85 9.70 3.49
CA PHE A 344 6.25 9.32 3.29
C PHE A 344 6.88 8.90 4.62
N GLY A 345 8.04 8.25 4.58
CA GLY A 345 8.69 7.74 5.77
C GLY A 345 9.02 8.82 6.81
N ASN A 346 9.46 10.00 6.37
CA ASN A 346 9.67 11.15 7.25
C ASN A 346 8.34 11.68 7.84
N ASP A 347 7.25 11.69 7.06
CA ASP A 347 5.93 12.10 7.54
C ASP A 347 5.45 11.18 8.67
N VAL A 348 5.66 9.86 8.52
CA VAL A 348 5.30 8.85 9.53
C VAL A 348 5.98 9.12 10.86
N MET A 349 7.27 9.47 10.85
CA MET A 349 8.04 9.79 12.04
C MET A 349 7.47 10.98 12.81
N GLU A 350 6.86 11.94 12.10
CA GLU A 350 6.28 13.15 12.69
C GLU A 350 4.85 12.98 13.23
N THR A 351 4.20 11.83 13.00
CA THR A 351 2.81 11.59 13.46
C THR A 351 2.69 11.39 14.96
N GLY A 352 3.79 11.04 15.64
CA GLY A 352 3.79 10.61 17.04
C GLY A 352 3.21 9.20 17.27
N ILE A 353 2.79 8.50 16.19
CA ILE A 353 2.31 7.12 16.25
C ILE A 353 3.52 6.19 16.19
N PRO A 354 3.66 5.23 17.14
CA PRO A 354 4.83 4.34 17.20
C PRO A 354 5.05 3.52 15.92
N ALA A 355 6.30 3.22 15.60
CA ALA A 355 6.68 2.44 14.42
C ALA A 355 5.95 1.10 14.32
N ASP A 356 5.79 0.37 15.44
CA ASP A 356 5.10 -0.92 15.47
C ASP A 356 3.62 -0.83 15.09
N VAL A 357 2.95 0.31 15.31
CA VAL A 357 1.56 0.52 14.88
C VAL A 357 1.48 0.63 13.35
N TRP A 358 2.45 1.29 12.72
CA TRP A 358 2.58 1.34 11.27
C TRP A 358 2.96 -0.01 10.69
N ARG A 359 3.91 -0.72 11.31
CA ARG A 359 4.28 -2.09 10.93
C ARG A 359 3.06 -3.03 10.99
N PHE A 360 2.27 -2.96 12.09
CA PHE A 360 1.03 -3.71 12.23
C PHE A 360 0.11 -3.50 11.02
N TYR A 361 -0.22 -2.27 10.69
CA TYR A 361 -1.18 -1.97 9.63
C TYR A 361 -0.67 -2.40 8.23
N ILE A 362 0.63 -2.23 7.97
CA ILE A 362 1.27 -2.66 6.73
C ILE A 362 1.16 -4.18 6.57
N PHE A 363 1.43 -4.97 7.63
CA PHE A 363 1.38 -6.43 7.54
C PHE A 363 -0.04 -6.99 7.60
N TRP A 364 -0.95 -6.32 8.31
CA TRP A 364 -2.36 -6.67 8.30
C TRP A 364 -2.95 -6.62 6.89
N ASN A 365 -2.56 -5.63 6.12
CA ASN A 365 -3.05 -5.36 4.77
C ASN A 365 -1.98 -5.58 3.69
N ARG A 366 -0.97 -6.41 3.93
CA ARG A 366 0.12 -6.62 2.97
C ARG A 366 -0.45 -7.02 1.60
N PRO A 367 -0.16 -6.25 0.50
CA PRO A 367 -0.76 -6.48 -0.81
C PRO A 367 -0.07 -7.65 -1.53
N GLU A 368 -0.59 -8.88 -1.37
CA GLU A 368 0.00 -10.11 -1.94
C GLU A 368 -0.69 -10.56 -3.22
N THR A 369 -2.00 -10.42 -3.31
CA THR A 369 -2.81 -10.92 -4.44
C THR A 369 -3.48 -9.81 -5.25
N SER A 370 -3.65 -8.64 -4.66
CA SER A 370 -4.27 -7.44 -5.26
C SER A 370 -3.67 -6.19 -4.66
N ASP A 371 -3.81 -5.08 -5.37
CA ASP A 371 -3.46 -3.76 -4.85
C ASP A 371 -4.30 -3.47 -3.59
N PHE A 372 -3.71 -2.81 -2.61
CA PHE A 372 -4.37 -2.33 -1.40
C PHE A 372 -4.33 -0.80 -1.36
N THR A 373 -5.33 -0.18 -0.76
CA THR A 373 -5.38 1.29 -0.60
C THR A 373 -5.33 1.65 0.87
N PHE A 374 -4.34 2.46 1.26
CA PHE A 374 -4.28 3.06 2.59
C PHE A 374 -5.40 4.08 2.75
N VAL A 375 -6.19 3.93 3.82
CA VAL A 375 -7.26 4.86 4.21
C VAL A 375 -7.13 5.17 5.69
N TRP A 376 -7.14 6.44 6.07
CA TRP A 376 -6.91 6.86 7.46
C TRP A 376 -7.96 6.33 8.45
N SER A 377 -9.22 6.24 8.04
CA SER A 377 -10.28 5.65 8.89
C SER A 377 -10.06 4.15 9.10
N ASP A 378 -9.73 3.40 8.05
CA ASP A 378 -9.41 1.97 8.15
C ASP A 378 -8.17 1.73 9.02
N PHE A 379 -7.14 2.58 8.89
CA PHE A 379 -5.97 2.54 9.76
C PHE A 379 -6.36 2.65 11.24
N ARG A 380 -7.18 3.65 11.60
CA ARG A 380 -7.70 3.83 12.96
C ARG A 380 -8.47 2.59 13.43
N ASP A 381 -9.40 2.12 12.62
CA ASP A 381 -10.33 1.07 13.02
C ASP A 381 -9.61 -0.26 13.20
N LYS A 382 -8.68 -0.60 12.32
CA LYS A 382 -7.84 -1.80 12.47
C LYS A 382 -6.91 -1.73 13.69
N VAL A 383 -6.26 -0.59 13.90
CA VAL A 383 -5.42 -0.40 15.09
C VAL A 383 -6.24 -0.49 16.37
N ASN A 384 -7.36 0.22 16.45
CA ASN A 384 -8.19 0.21 17.65
C ASN A 384 -8.88 -1.14 17.90
N GLY A 385 -9.35 -1.82 16.85
CA GLY A 385 -10.01 -3.12 16.93
C GLY A 385 -9.06 -4.26 17.23
N GLU A 386 -8.11 -4.47 16.30
CA GLU A 386 -7.26 -5.67 16.33
C GLU A 386 -6.03 -5.49 17.22
N LEU A 387 -5.26 -4.42 17.03
CA LEU A 387 -4.04 -4.26 17.81
C LEU A 387 -4.33 -3.94 19.28
N ILE A 388 -5.26 -3.03 19.56
CA ILE A 388 -5.60 -2.59 20.92
C ILE A 388 -6.70 -3.48 21.53
N GLY A 389 -7.82 -3.63 20.81
CA GLY A 389 -9.00 -4.34 21.31
C GLY A 389 -8.79 -5.84 21.47
N ASN A 390 -7.98 -6.46 20.61
CA ASN A 390 -7.62 -7.87 20.72
C ASN A 390 -6.33 -8.04 21.54
N LEU A 391 -5.15 -7.80 20.95
CA LEU A 391 -3.84 -8.06 21.58
C LEU A 391 -3.61 -7.24 22.85
N GLY A 392 -3.77 -5.92 22.77
CA GLY A 392 -3.54 -5.00 23.89
C GLY A 392 -4.44 -5.31 25.08
N ASN A 393 -5.70 -5.61 24.83
CA ASN A 393 -6.66 -6.00 25.85
C ASN A 393 -6.30 -7.33 26.52
N LEU A 394 -5.93 -8.35 25.74
CA LEU A 394 -5.48 -9.65 26.27
C LEU A 394 -4.31 -9.49 27.25
N VAL A 395 -3.27 -8.79 26.80
CA VAL A 395 -2.06 -8.55 27.61
C VAL A 395 -2.42 -7.81 28.89
N ASN A 396 -3.12 -6.68 28.77
CA ASN A 396 -3.44 -5.84 29.92
C ASN A 396 -4.30 -6.59 30.96
N ARG A 397 -5.39 -7.22 30.55
CA ARG A 397 -6.31 -7.87 31.50
C ARG A 397 -5.68 -9.09 32.16
N THR A 398 -4.91 -9.91 31.41
CA THR A 398 -4.26 -11.09 31.96
C THR A 398 -3.20 -10.72 32.97
N LEU A 399 -2.25 -9.86 32.61
CA LEU A 399 -1.14 -9.50 33.49
C LEU A 399 -1.59 -8.65 34.69
N THR A 400 -2.56 -7.73 34.50
CA THR A 400 -3.16 -6.98 35.59
C THR A 400 -3.87 -7.91 36.59
N PHE A 401 -4.55 -8.94 36.10
CA PHE A 401 -5.21 -9.92 36.96
C PHE A 401 -4.22 -10.74 37.78
N VAL A 402 -3.14 -11.22 37.15
CA VAL A 402 -2.05 -11.94 37.85
C VAL A 402 -1.35 -11.03 38.85
N SER A 403 -1.02 -9.81 38.47
CA SER A 403 -0.40 -8.81 39.37
C SER A 403 -1.28 -8.56 40.61
N ARG A 404 -2.59 -8.38 40.41
CA ARG A 404 -3.50 -8.00 41.49
C ARG A 404 -3.88 -9.13 42.43
N TYR A 405 -4.06 -10.34 41.92
CA TYR A 405 -4.65 -11.48 42.66
C TYR A 405 -3.70 -12.63 42.93
N TYR A 406 -2.52 -12.63 42.30
CA TYR A 406 -1.47 -13.65 42.48
C TYR A 406 -0.13 -13.02 42.82
N GLU A 407 -0.15 -11.77 43.34
CA GLU A 407 1.06 -11.03 43.74
C GLU A 407 2.15 -10.98 42.64
N GLY A 408 1.72 -10.98 41.38
CA GLY A 408 2.60 -11.00 40.22
C GLY A 408 3.26 -12.35 39.93
N THR A 409 2.95 -13.40 40.66
CA THR A 409 3.48 -14.74 40.42
C THR A 409 2.58 -15.50 39.45
N VAL A 410 3.16 -16.00 38.36
CA VAL A 410 2.42 -16.84 37.39
C VAL A 410 1.96 -18.13 38.09
N PRO A 411 0.66 -18.44 38.11
CA PRO A 411 0.15 -19.64 38.78
C PRO A 411 0.72 -20.92 38.20
N VAL A 412 1.21 -21.79 39.06
CA VAL A 412 1.68 -23.13 38.67
C VAL A 412 0.48 -24.08 38.63
N SER A 413 0.22 -24.68 37.51
CA SER A 413 -0.90 -25.60 37.29
C SER A 413 -0.62 -26.58 36.15
N SER A 414 -1.41 -27.66 36.10
CA SER A 414 -1.44 -28.55 34.93
C SER A 414 -2.08 -27.82 33.75
N PRO A 415 -1.54 -27.95 32.51
CA PRO A 415 -2.12 -27.32 31.33
C PRO A 415 -3.50 -27.88 31.01
N ASP A 416 -4.37 -27.06 30.42
CA ASP A 416 -5.55 -27.57 29.72
C ASP A 416 -5.09 -28.16 28.36
N SER A 417 -5.12 -29.46 28.23
CA SER A 417 -4.63 -30.14 27.04
C SER A 417 -5.35 -29.74 25.75
N SER A 418 -6.67 -29.53 25.83
CA SER A 418 -7.47 -29.12 24.64
C SER A 418 -7.12 -27.73 24.16
N TYR A 419 -6.94 -26.80 25.09
CA TYR A 419 -6.50 -25.44 24.75
C TYR A 419 -5.09 -25.43 24.14
N TRP A 420 -4.14 -26.16 24.76
CA TRP A 420 -2.77 -26.21 24.26
C TRP A 420 -2.64 -26.89 22.90
N GLU A 421 -3.42 -27.93 22.63
CA GLU A 421 -3.47 -28.54 21.30
C GLU A 421 -3.92 -27.53 20.24
N GLN A 422 -4.91 -26.68 20.55
CA GLN A 422 -5.36 -25.62 19.65
C GLN A 422 -4.28 -24.58 19.43
N ILE A 423 -3.65 -24.08 20.49
CA ILE A 423 -2.58 -23.07 20.41
C ILE A 423 -1.39 -23.59 19.61
N THR A 424 -0.86 -24.76 19.96
CA THR A 424 0.32 -25.34 19.29
C THR A 424 0.07 -25.71 17.83
N THR A 425 -1.18 -26.02 17.48
CA THR A 425 -1.57 -26.23 16.08
C THR A 425 -1.47 -24.92 15.29
N LEU A 426 -1.92 -23.82 15.86
CA LEU A 426 -1.80 -22.49 15.21
C LEU A 426 -0.35 -22.02 15.15
N GLU A 427 0.44 -22.19 16.20
CA GLU A 427 1.87 -21.88 16.22
C GLU A 427 2.62 -22.66 15.12
N THR A 428 2.25 -23.92 14.89
CA THR A 428 2.80 -24.72 13.80
C THR A 428 2.43 -24.13 12.44
N LYS A 429 1.15 -23.77 12.23
CA LYS A 429 0.69 -23.12 10.99
C LYS A 429 1.41 -21.79 10.73
N VAL A 430 1.57 -20.96 11.75
CA VAL A 430 2.31 -19.70 11.66
C VAL A 430 3.78 -19.96 11.28
N THR A 431 4.38 -20.98 11.89
CA THR A 431 5.76 -21.36 11.59
C THR A 431 5.92 -21.81 10.15
N ASP A 432 5.03 -22.68 9.67
CA ASP A 432 5.04 -23.22 8.30
C ASP A 432 4.83 -22.09 7.27
N ALA A 433 3.93 -21.15 7.53
CA ALA A 433 3.72 -19.97 6.70
C ALA A 433 4.98 -19.10 6.63
N LEU A 434 5.64 -18.85 7.77
CA LEU A 434 6.89 -18.08 7.82
C LEU A 434 8.06 -18.80 7.13
N GLU A 435 8.16 -20.14 7.20
CA GLU A 435 9.19 -20.89 6.46
C GLU A 435 9.07 -20.70 4.94
N CYS A 436 7.84 -20.45 4.44
CA CYS A 436 7.54 -20.18 3.05
C CYS A 436 7.49 -18.67 2.73
N ALA A 437 7.80 -17.78 3.69
CA ALA A 437 7.68 -16.33 3.59
C ALA A 437 6.27 -15.83 3.27
N ASP A 438 5.24 -16.56 3.68
CA ASP A 438 3.82 -16.19 3.61
C ASP A 438 3.47 -15.30 4.81
N LEU A 439 3.85 -14.02 4.68
CA LEU A 439 3.96 -13.12 5.84
C LEU A 439 2.60 -12.64 6.34
N ARG A 440 1.63 -12.39 5.45
CA ARG A 440 0.32 -11.88 5.86
C ARG A 440 -0.49 -12.97 6.58
N ASP A 441 -0.54 -14.16 6.03
CA ASP A 441 -1.29 -15.26 6.63
C ASP A 441 -0.68 -15.70 7.97
N ALA A 442 0.65 -15.71 8.08
CA ALA A 442 1.33 -15.92 9.36
C ALA A 442 0.95 -14.84 10.38
N PHE A 443 0.90 -13.57 9.98
CA PHE A 443 0.54 -12.47 10.88
C PHE A 443 -0.90 -12.56 11.38
N HIS A 444 -1.85 -12.88 10.51
CA HIS A 444 -3.25 -13.12 10.89
C HIS A 444 -3.38 -14.32 11.85
N GLY A 445 -2.62 -15.40 11.60
CA GLY A 445 -2.58 -16.55 12.51
C GLY A 445 -2.09 -16.21 13.92
N ILE A 446 -1.18 -15.26 14.08
CA ILE A 446 -0.74 -14.76 15.40
C ILE A 446 -1.90 -14.07 16.13
N PHE A 447 -2.70 -13.26 15.43
CA PHE A 447 -3.87 -12.59 16.02
C PHE A 447 -5.02 -13.55 16.31
N GLU A 448 -5.17 -14.65 15.55
CA GLU A 448 -6.10 -15.73 15.84
C GLU A 448 -5.77 -16.39 17.20
N ILE A 449 -4.48 -16.61 17.51
CA ILE A 449 -4.05 -17.08 18.84
C ILE A 449 -4.50 -16.12 19.94
N SER A 450 -4.34 -14.80 19.71
CA SER A 450 -4.77 -13.77 20.65
C SER A 450 -6.29 -13.79 20.86
N ASP A 451 -7.09 -13.95 19.81
CA ASP A 451 -8.56 -14.05 19.89
C ASP A 451 -9.00 -15.25 20.73
N ILE A 452 -8.42 -16.42 20.49
CA ILE A 452 -8.71 -17.63 21.25
C ILE A 452 -8.38 -17.43 22.73
N ALA A 453 -7.23 -16.81 23.03
CA ALA A 453 -6.82 -16.52 24.39
C ALA A 453 -7.76 -15.50 25.07
N ASN A 454 -8.23 -14.48 24.33
CA ASN A 454 -9.22 -13.51 24.80
C ASN A 454 -10.54 -14.17 25.14
N LYS A 455 -11.03 -15.05 24.24
CA LYS A 455 -12.26 -15.82 24.47
C LYS A 455 -12.12 -16.71 25.70
N ARG A 456 -10.98 -17.43 25.83
CA ARG A 456 -10.71 -18.29 26.99
C ARG A 456 -10.71 -17.49 28.31
N PHE A 457 -10.11 -16.30 28.33
CA PHE A 457 -10.18 -15.43 29.52
C PHE A 457 -11.63 -15.07 29.86
N GLN A 458 -12.44 -14.73 28.84
CA GLN A 458 -13.84 -14.34 29.04
C GLN A 458 -14.69 -15.50 29.53
N ASP A 459 -14.60 -16.66 28.88
CA ASP A 459 -15.41 -17.85 29.20
C ASP A 459 -15.01 -18.47 30.54
N GLY A 460 -13.73 -18.37 30.94
CA GLY A 460 -13.21 -18.86 32.22
C GLY A 460 -13.55 -17.98 33.42
N GLU A 461 -14.05 -16.78 33.21
CA GLU A 461 -14.53 -15.84 34.26
C GLU A 461 -13.60 -15.82 35.50
N PRO A 462 -12.29 -15.53 35.39
CA PRO A 462 -11.36 -15.64 36.51
C PRO A 462 -11.73 -14.75 37.70
N TRP A 463 -12.50 -13.66 37.47
CA TRP A 463 -13.04 -12.83 38.57
C TRP A 463 -14.05 -13.55 39.46
N LYS A 464 -14.70 -14.61 38.97
CA LYS A 464 -15.58 -15.50 39.74
C LYS A 464 -14.85 -16.74 40.20
N THR A 465 -14.18 -17.46 39.24
CA THR A 465 -13.60 -18.80 39.48
C THR A 465 -12.45 -18.75 40.45
N ARG A 466 -11.71 -17.65 40.59
CA ARG A 466 -10.65 -17.53 41.62
C ARG A 466 -11.13 -17.79 43.04
N THR A 467 -12.44 -17.58 43.34
CA THR A 467 -13.03 -17.81 44.64
C THR A 467 -13.79 -19.14 44.73
N SER A 468 -14.51 -19.52 43.66
CA SER A 468 -15.32 -20.70 43.63
C SER A 468 -14.55 -21.97 43.22
N GLU A 469 -13.58 -21.85 42.28
CA GLU A 469 -12.79 -22.91 41.69
C GLU A 469 -11.32 -22.48 41.51
N PRO A 470 -10.54 -22.25 42.59
CA PRO A 470 -9.22 -21.61 42.53
C PRO A 470 -8.22 -22.32 41.61
N GLU A 471 -8.25 -23.66 41.57
CA GLU A 471 -7.37 -24.48 40.73
C GLU A 471 -7.65 -24.23 39.23
N LYS A 472 -8.92 -24.09 38.87
CA LYS A 472 -9.34 -23.82 37.50
C LYS A 472 -8.95 -22.39 37.06
N ALA A 473 -9.08 -21.42 37.97
CA ALA A 473 -8.59 -20.07 37.73
C ALA A 473 -7.06 -20.02 37.59
N ALA A 474 -6.34 -20.75 38.42
CA ALA A 474 -4.88 -20.88 38.33
C ALA A 474 -4.45 -21.55 37.01
N GLN A 475 -5.13 -22.60 36.56
CA GLN A 475 -4.89 -23.27 35.28
C GLN A 475 -5.11 -22.28 34.11
N LEU A 476 -6.27 -21.59 34.10
CA LEU A 476 -6.60 -20.59 33.09
C LEU A 476 -5.51 -19.51 32.96
N LEU A 477 -5.13 -18.90 34.08
CA LEU A 477 -4.19 -17.79 34.09
C LEU A 477 -2.76 -18.26 33.78
N GLY A 478 -2.38 -19.46 34.24
CA GLY A 478 -1.10 -20.07 33.87
C GLY A 478 -1.02 -20.31 32.35
N ASP A 479 -2.09 -20.89 31.76
CA ASP A 479 -2.17 -21.10 30.31
C ASP A 479 -2.05 -19.78 29.54
N LEU A 480 -2.78 -18.74 29.95
CA LEU A 480 -2.74 -17.43 29.30
C LEU A 480 -1.38 -16.74 29.42
N CYS A 481 -0.69 -16.81 30.56
CA CYS A 481 0.65 -16.27 30.70
C CYS A 481 1.66 -16.92 29.75
N TYR A 482 1.61 -18.25 29.59
CA TYR A 482 2.46 -18.96 28.63
C TYR A 482 2.07 -18.62 27.18
N THR A 483 0.78 -18.45 26.87
CA THR A 483 0.34 -17.95 25.55
C THR A 483 0.87 -16.54 25.27
N LEU A 484 0.88 -15.63 26.26
CA LEU A 484 1.48 -14.31 26.12
C LEU A 484 2.99 -14.37 25.86
N ARG A 485 3.71 -15.33 26.48
CA ARG A 485 5.14 -15.55 26.19
C ARG A 485 5.32 -16.00 24.72
N ASP A 486 4.49 -16.91 24.26
CA ASP A 486 4.57 -17.43 22.90
C ASP A 486 4.19 -16.33 21.88
N LEU A 487 3.18 -15.51 22.20
CA LEU A 487 2.86 -14.32 21.41
C LEU A 487 4.03 -13.31 21.36
N ALA A 488 4.82 -13.16 22.42
CA ALA A 488 6.01 -12.31 22.37
C ALA A 488 7.05 -12.84 21.38
N ILE A 489 7.26 -14.16 21.30
CA ILE A 489 8.15 -14.79 20.32
C ILE A 489 7.62 -14.59 18.89
N LEU A 490 6.32 -14.90 18.67
CA LEU A 490 5.68 -14.85 17.36
C LEU A 490 5.56 -13.43 16.80
N LEU A 491 5.32 -12.44 17.65
CA LEU A 491 5.20 -11.03 17.28
C LEU A 491 6.55 -10.37 16.99
N HIS A 492 7.66 -10.84 17.57
CA HIS A 492 8.95 -10.16 17.47
C HIS A 492 9.42 -9.90 16.04
N PRO A 493 9.22 -10.78 15.06
CA PRO A 493 9.54 -10.47 13.68
C PRO A 493 8.78 -9.24 13.14
N TYR A 494 7.53 -9.10 13.49
CA TYR A 494 6.61 -8.08 12.97
C TYR A 494 6.64 -6.78 13.77
N LEU A 495 6.54 -6.89 15.11
CA LEU A 495 6.38 -5.79 16.07
C LEU A 495 7.47 -5.89 17.14
N PRO A 496 8.74 -5.65 16.78
CA PRO A 496 9.87 -5.96 17.67
C PRO A 496 9.82 -5.20 19.00
N ASN A 497 9.49 -3.90 19.01
CA ASN A 497 9.43 -3.11 20.23
C ASN A 497 8.27 -3.57 21.14
N THR A 498 7.13 -3.93 20.56
CA THR A 498 5.96 -4.46 21.29
C THR A 498 6.28 -5.81 21.92
N ALA A 499 6.91 -6.69 21.16
CA ALA A 499 7.31 -8.01 21.62
C ALA A 499 8.34 -7.96 22.75
N GLU A 500 9.33 -7.08 22.64
CA GLU A 500 10.32 -6.85 23.71
C GLU A 500 9.68 -6.31 24.99
N ARG A 501 8.73 -5.36 24.87
CA ARG A 501 7.97 -4.87 26.04
C ARG A 501 7.12 -5.98 26.66
N LEU A 502 6.43 -6.79 25.84
CA LEU A 502 5.65 -7.92 26.34
C LEU A 502 6.52 -8.96 27.06
N ALA A 503 7.67 -9.33 26.47
CA ALA A 503 8.64 -10.19 27.13
C ALA A 503 9.15 -9.59 28.44
N GLY A 504 9.45 -8.30 28.47
CA GLY A 504 9.86 -7.56 29.66
C GLY A 504 8.80 -7.59 30.78
N PHE A 505 7.51 -7.51 30.46
CA PHE A 505 6.43 -7.69 31.46
C PHE A 505 6.42 -9.10 32.05
N LEU A 506 6.88 -10.09 31.32
CA LEU A 506 7.02 -11.48 31.80
C LEU A 506 8.37 -11.74 32.48
N GLY A 507 9.22 -10.72 32.63
CA GLY A 507 10.56 -10.84 33.21
C GLY A 507 11.56 -11.53 32.29
N LEU A 508 11.33 -11.51 30.96
CA LEU A 508 12.11 -12.20 29.94
C LEU A 508 12.68 -11.22 28.89
N THR A 509 13.65 -11.71 28.12
CA THR A 509 14.22 -11.03 26.95
C THR A 509 14.04 -11.90 25.70
N ILE A 510 14.18 -11.33 24.50
CA ILE A 510 14.06 -12.08 23.24
C ILE A 510 15.42 -12.10 22.52
N GLY A 511 15.74 -13.19 21.86
CA GLY A 511 16.95 -13.38 21.06
C GLY A 511 18.04 -14.14 21.81
N LYS A 512 19.31 -13.80 21.54
CA LYS A 512 20.45 -14.52 22.10
C LYS A 512 20.40 -14.53 23.63
N ASP A 513 20.43 -15.72 24.22
CA ASP A 513 20.31 -15.97 25.64
C ASP A 513 18.92 -15.63 26.27
N GLY A 514 17.89 -15.44 25.43
CA GLY A 514 16.51 -15.19 25.81
C GLY A 514 15.52 -16.11 25.09
N LEU A 515 14.28 -15.62 24.92
CA LEU A 515 13.25 -16.33 24.18
C LEU A 515 13.66 -16.53 22.73
N ASP A 516 13.49 -17.73 22.24
CA ASP A 516 13.67 -18.10 20.85
C ASP A 516 12.51 -18.98 20.35
N TRP A 517 12.51 -19.30 19.06
CA TRP A 517 11.44 -20.08 18.42
C TRP A 517 11.28 -21.50 18.94
N SER A 518 12.32 -22.09 19.54
CA SER A 518 12.25 -23.46 20.10
C SER A 518 11.43 -23.55 21.38
N MET A 519 11.11 -22.41 21.99
CA MET A 519 10.34 -22.35 23.24
C MET A 519 8.82 -22.30 23.03
N LEU A 520 8.35 -22.18 21.79
CA LEU A 520 6.93 -22.20 21.48
C LEU A 520 6.28 -23.51 21.99
N GLY A 521 5.10 -23.40 22.56
CA GLY A 521 4.32 -24.50 23.12
C GLY A 521 4.87 -25.09 24.43
N GLN A 522 6.02 -24.63 24.94
CA GLN A 522 6.59 -25.11 26.20
C GLN A 522 5.92 -24.43 27.40
N ARG A 523 5.77 -25.18 28.51
CA ARG A 523 5.18 -24.68 29.76
C ARG A 523 6.24 -24.59 30.87
N SER A 524 7.32 -23.83 30.65
CA SER A 524 8.40 -23.63 31.61
C SER A 524 9.00 -22.23 31.48
N GLY A 525 9.66 -21.76 32.52
CA GLY A 525 10.46 -20.54 32.51
C GLY A 525 9.73 -19.26 32.93
N LEU A 526 8.42 -19.30 33.24
CA LEU A 526 7.72 -18.17 33.83
C LEU A 526 7.69 -18.25 35.35
N GLY A 527 7.81 -17.08 36.00
CA GLY A 527 7.78 -16.93 37.46
C GLY A 527 7.12 -15.62 37.85
N GLN A 528 7.90 -14.69 38.37
CA GLN A 528 7.44 -13.35 38.75
C GLN A 528 7.31 -12.46 37.52
N ILE A 529 6.16 -11.84 37.29
CA ILE A 529 5.96 -10.84 36.24
C ILE A 529 6.34 -9.45 36.74
N GLY A 530 6.74 -8.60 35.81
CA GLY A 530 6.95 -7.17 36.06
C GLY A 530 5.63 -6.40 36.19
N THR A 531 5.71 -5.09 36.35
CA THR A 531 4.51 -4.22 36.35
C THR A 531 4.00 -4.05 34.91
N PRO A 532 2.78 -4.51 34.59
CA PRO A 532 2.24 -4.33 33.25
C PRO A 532 1.89 -2.86 32.98
N GLU A 533 2.21 -2.39 31.79
CA GLU A 533 1.82 -1.08 31.27
C GLU A 533 0.97 -1.23 30.02
N VAL A 534 0.22 -0.19 29.68
CA VAL A 534 -0.56 -0.14 28.43
C VAL A 534 0.40 -0.17 27.24
N LEU A 535 0.22 -1.16 26.35
CA LEU A 535 1.09 -1.32 25.18
C LEU A 535 0.84 -0.25 24.12
N PHE A 536 -0.40 0.14 23.90
CA PHE A 536 -0.81 1.03 22.82
C PHE A 536 -1.83 2.05 23.30
N THR A 537 -1.77 3.25 22.75
CA THR A 537 -2.74 4.32 22.96
C THR A 537 -3.75 4.31 21.82
N LYS A 538 -5.03 4.45 22.17
CA LYS A 538 -6.13 4.50 21.20
C LYS A 538 -5.95 5.68 20.24
N LEU A 539 -6.19 5.44 18.96
CA LEU A 539 -6.22 6.47 17.94
C LEU A 539 -7.60 7.12 17.91
N GLU A 540 -7.67 8.37 18.39
CA GLU A 540 -8.91 9.13 18.42
C GLU A 540 -9.23 9.73 17.05
N GLU A 541 -10.51 9.92 16.76
CA GLU A 541 -10.99 10.36 15.45
C GLU A 541 -10.45 11.73 15.03
N ASP A 542 -10.38 12.67 15.98
CA ASP A 542 -9.86 14.02 15.76
C ASP A 542 -8.35 14.01 15.42
N VAL A 543 -7.58 13.09 16.01
CA VAL A 543 -6.16 12.90 15.68
C VAL A 543 -6.02 12.44 14.23
N ILE A 544 -6.82 11.45 13.83
CA ILE A 544 -6.81 10.90 12.47
C ILE A 544 -7.29 11.94 11.45
N ALA A 545 -8.34 12.69 11.76
CA ALA A 545 -8.82 13.77 10.90
C ALA A 545 -7.73 14.84 10.65
N ARG A 546 -7.02 15.27 11.70
CA ARG A 546 -5.88 16.20 11.58
C ARG A 546 -4.73 15.62 10.75
N LEU A 547 -4.39 14.33 10.92
CA LEU A 547 -3.34 13.69 10.13
C LEU A 547 -3.75 13.56 8.66
N ARG A 548 -5.00 13.18 8.40
CA ARG A 548 -5.55 13.10 7.04
C ARG A 548 -5.49 14.47 6.34
N GLU A 549 -5.90 15.53 7.02
CA GLU A 549 -5.82 16.90 6.50
C GLU A 549 -4.36 17.31 6.26
N ARG A 550 -3.47 17.08 7.24
CA ARG A 550 -2.05 17.41 7.16
C ARG A 550 -1.36 16.75 5.98
N TYR A 551 -1.67 15.49 5.70
CA TYR A 551 -1.03 14.70 4.62
C TYR A 551 -1.88 14.64 3.33
N SER A 552 -2.91 15.48 3.21
CA SER A 552 -3.63 15.72 1.96
C SER A 552 -2.80 16.54 0.97
N GLY A 553 -3.08 16.41 -0.34
CA GLY A 553 -2.36 17.13 -1.38
C GLY A 553 -0.91 16.70 -1.58
N SER A 554 -0.13 17.49 -2.28
CA SER A 554 1.27 17.22 -2.57
C SER A 554 2.21 17.71 -1.46
N GLN A 555 3.33 17.02 -1.26
CA GLN A 555 4.37 17.41 -0.30
C GLN A 555 4.90 18.84 -0.55
N LYS A 556 4.98 19.25 -1.83
CA LYS A 556 5.39 20.61 -2.21
C LYS A 556 4.36 21.68 -1.78
N GLU A 557 3.08 21.36 -1.87
CA GLU A 557 2.01 22.26 -1.39
C GLU A 557 2.07 22.40 0.12
N ARG A 558 2.30 21.30 0.85
CA ARG A 558 2.46 21.28 2.32
C ARG A 558 3.64 22.12 2.80
N LEU A 559 4.79 22.03 2.14
CA LEU A 559 5.98 22.83 2.45
C LEU A 559 5.78 24.33 2.17
N ASN A 560 4.99 24.67 1.16
CA ASN A 560 4.69 26.06 0.80
C ASN A 560 3.65 26.73 1.72
N THR A 561 2.83 25.94 2.42
CA THR A 561 1.79 26.47 3.32
C THR A 561 2.31 26.83 4.71
N GLY A 562 3.61 26.62 5.00
CA GLY A 562 4.27 27.17 6.19
C GLY A 562 3.61 26.80 7.52
N VAL A 563 3.20 25.54 7.69
CA VAL A 563 2.79 25.06 9.02
C VAL A 563 4.05 24.96 9.87
N ASP A 564 4.20 25.98 10.72
CA ASP A 564 5.34 26.20 11.58
C ASP A 564 5.57 25.01 12.52
N GLN A 565 6.75 24.40 12.42
CA GLN A 565 7.18 23.24 13.24
C GLN A 565 7.34 23.57 14.74
N THR A 566 7.07 24.81 15.15
CA THR A 566 7.36 25.32 16.50
C THR A 566 6.22 25.19 17.52
N GLN A 567 5.04 24.70 17.13
CA GLN A 567 3.90 24.64 18.07
C GLN A 567 3.64 23.29 18.76
N ILE A 568 4.35 22.22 18.41
CA ILE A 568 4.09 20.87 18.98
C ILE A 568 4.89 20.57 20.27
N GLN A 569 5.90 21.39 20.63
CA GLN A 569 6.73 21.14 21.82
C GLN A 569 6.29 21.89 23.10
N LYS A 570 5.14 22.53 23.14
CA LYS A 570 4.72 23.35 24.31
C LYS A 570 3.39 22.99 24.97
N THR A 571 2.83 21.81 24.78
CA THR A 571 1.55 21.44 25.43
C THR A 571 1.60 20.31 26.43
N ASP A 572 2.78 19.99 27.00
CA ASP A 572 2.88 19.10 28.16
C ASP A 572 3.35 19.82 29.42
N LYS A 573 2.62 20.86 29.86
CA LYS A 573 2.59 21.35 31.26
C LYS A 573 1.61 22.52 31.34
N GLU A 574 0.44 22.27 31.82
CA GLU A 574 -0.28 23.08 32.85
C GLU A 574 -1.78 22.83 32.78
N SER A 575 -2.32 22.47 33.92
CA SER A 575 -3.76 22.29 34.21
C SER A 575 -4.46 23.66 34.38
N PRO A 576 -5.79 23.72 34.37
CA PRO A 576 -6.55 24.87 33.94
C PRO A 576 -6.78 25.91 35.05
N LYS A 577 -6.83 27.19 34.66
CA LYS A 577 -7.54 28.24 35.39
C LYS A 577 -8.32 29.15 34.44
N GLU A 578 -9.50 29.46 34.91
CA GLU A 578 -10.62 30.18 34.29
C GLU A 578 -10.38 31.65 33.93
N THR A 579 -11.21 32.07 32.97
CA THR A 579 -11.85 33.40 32.74
C THR A 579 -10.98 34.60 32.29
N SER A 580 -11.23 35.17 31.14
CA SER A 580 -12.16 36.28 30.88
C SER A 580 -11.88 37.01 29.58
N THR A 581 -12.90 37.18 28.76
CA THR A 581 -13.27 38.27 27.85
C THR A 581 -12.23 39.29 27.35
N GLY A 582 -12.20 39.46 26.04
CA GLY A 582 -11.59 40.62 25.40
C GLY A 582 -11.52 40.54 23.86
N THR A 583 -12.54 41.09 23.22
CA THR A 583 -12.64 41.46 21.80
C THR A 583 -11.47 42.31 21.29
N LYS A 584 -10.93 41.99 20.08
CA LYS A 584 -10.60 42.97 19.02
C LYS A 584 -10.13 42.33 17.72
N GLU A 585 -10.95 42.55 16.72
CA GLU A 585 -10.73 43.06 15.36
C GLU A 585 -9.55 42.59 14.48
N GLU A 586 -10.01 42.11 13.38
CA GLU A 586 -9.47 41.84 12.05
C GLU A 586 -8.26 42.63 11.55
N LYS A 587 -7.39 41.91 10.80
CA LYS A 587 -6.90 42.40 9.49
C LYS A 587 -6.57 41.18 8.60
N GLY A 588 -7.23 41.18 7.44
CA GLY A 588 -7.17 40.13 6.44
C GLY A 588 -5.90 40.06 5.64
N THR A 589 -5.60 38.90 5.15
CA THR A 589 -4.78 38.65 3.96
C THR A 589 -5.42 37.57 3.09
N ASN A 590 -5.56 37.89 1.83
CA ASN A 590 -6.19 37.15 0.74
C ASN A 590 -5.67 35.69 0.65
N GLN A 591 -6.56 34.71 0.83
CA GLN A 591 -6.44 33.38 0.27
C GLN A 591 -7.57 33.21 -0.74
N SER A 592 -7.23 32.70 -1.93
CA SER A 592 -8.21 32.31 -2.93
C SER A 592 -9.02 31.14 -2.37
N PRO A 593 -10.35 31.21 -2.32
CA PRO A 593 -11.17 30.17 -1.71
C PRO A 593 -11.14 28.91 -2.58
N LYS A 594 -11.00 27.72 -1.94
CA LYS A 594 -11.43 26.47 -2.57
C LYS A 594 -12.93 26.64 -2.85
N PRO A 595 -13.38 26.52 -4.10
CA PRO A 595 -14.81 26.63 -4.37
C PRO A 595 -15.51 25.51 -3.60
N TYR A 596 -16.48 25.86 -2.75
CA TYR A 596 -17.42 24.98 -2.04
C TYR A 596 -17.03 24.48 -0.65
N ALA A 597 -15.89 24.88 -0.04
CA ALA A 597 -15.50 24.40 1.31
C ALA A 597 -16.37 24.95 2.45
N ASP A 598 -17.01 26.09 2.25
CA ASP A 598 -17.84 26.77 3.27
C ASP A 598 -19.34 26.49 3.14
N LEU A 599 -19.74 25.57 2.26
CA LEU A 599 -21.14 25.22 2.01
C LEU A 599 -21.58 24.00 2.83
N SER A 600 -22.85 23.96 3.25
CA SER A 600 -23.47 22.76 3.84
C SER A 600 -23.51 21.60 2.82
N ASP A 601 -23.76 20.39 3.29
CA ASP A 601 -23.88 19.21 2.42
C ASP A 601 -25.02 19.37 1.42
N GLU A 602 -26.14 19.97 1.84
CA GLU A 602 -27.27 20.29 1.00
C GLU A 602 -26.91 21.32 -0.07
N GLU A 603 -26.21 22.40 0.28
CA GLU A 603 -25.78 23.43 -0.66
C GLU A 603 -24.75 22.90 -1.66
N ARG A 604 -23.87 21.99 -1.21
CA ARG A 604 -22.93 21.32 -2.09
C ARG A 604 -23.65 20.37 -3.06
N PHE A 605 -24.64 19.64 -2.55
CA PHE A 605 -25.46 18.77 -3.39
C PHE A 605 -26.15 19.56 -4.50
N GLU A 606 -26.84 20.63 -4.17
CA GLU A 606 -27.58 21.45 -5.14
C GLU A 606 -26.69 22.10 -6.19
N LYS A 607 -25.45 22.47 -5.81
CA LYS A 607 -24.50 23.12 -6.72
C LYS A 607 -23.71 22.16 -7.60
N LEU A 608 -23.43 20.94 -7.12
CA LEU A 608 -22.50 20.04 -7.78
C LEU A 608 -23.18 18.85 -8.46
N ILE A 609 -24.26 18.31 -7.89
CA ILE A 609 -24.76 16.99 -8.27
C ILE A 609 -26.06 17.14 -9.07
N ASP A 610 -26.09 16.51 -10.26
CA ASP A 610 -27.29 16.33 -11.06
C ASP A 610 -27.70 14.86 -11.00
N LEU A 611 -28.69 14.51 -10.15
CA LEU A 611 -29.28 13.19 -10.11
C LEU A 611 -30.55 13.17 -10.96
N ARG A 612 -30.69 12.10 -11.75
CA ARG A 612 -31.88 11.89 -12.58
C ARG A 612 -32.36 10.45 -12.50
N VAL A 613 -33.64 10.28 -12.77
CA VAL A 613 -34.24 8.96 -12.96
C VAL A 613 -33.90 8.45 -14.34
N ALA A 614 -33.45 7.21 -14.47
CA ALA A 614 -33.20 6.54 -15.73
C ALA A 614 -33.72 5.11 -15.69
N LYS A 615 -34.24 4.61 -16.81
CA LYS A 615 -34.77 3.25 -16.89
C LYS A 615 -33.74 2.31 -17.50
N ILE A 616 -33.51 1.17 -16.88
CA ILE A 616 -32.67 0.11 -17.46
C ILE A 616 -33.47 -0.59 -18.58
N VAL A 617 -33.04 -0.39 -19.81
CA VAL A 617 -33.71 -0.94 -20.99
C VAL A 617 -33.07 -2.22 -21.49
N GLN A 618 -31.78 -2.41 -21.24
CA GLN A 618 -31.04 -3.65 -21.49
C GLN A 618 -29.94 -3.82 -20.43
N ILE A 619 -29.62 -5.06 -20.10
CA ILE A 619 -28.57 -5.43 -19.18
C ILE A 619 -27.83 -6.65 -19.71
N ASP A 620 -26.50 -6.57 -19.70
CA ASP A 620 -25.60 -7.63 -20.16
C ASP A 620 -24.50 -7.88 -19.16
N ARG A 621 -23.98 -9.11 -19.08
CA ARG A 621 -22.78 -9.39 -18.30
C ARG A 621 -21.54 -8.85 -18.97
N HIS A 622 -20.64 -8.28 -18.18
CA HIS A 622 -19.41 -7.75 -18.72
C HIS A 622 -18.50 -8.89 -19.23
N PRO A 623 -18.01 -8.85 -20.50
CA PRO A 623 -17.31 -9.98 -21.14
C PRO A 623 -15.93 -10.29 -20.53
N LYS A 624 -15.37 -9.39 -19.70
CA LYS A 624 -14.03 -9.51 -19.09
C LYS A 624 -14.03 -9.32 -17.57
N ALA A 625 -15.22 -9.32 -16.92
CA ALA A 625 -15.31 -9.10 -15.47
C ALA A 625 -16.58 -9.74 -14.90
N ASP A 626 -16.42 -10.85 -14.18
CA ASP A 626 -17.52 -11.70 -13.68
C ASP A 626 -18.45 -11.02 -12.67
N LYS A 627 -18.04 -9.89 -12.09
CA LYS A 627 -18.81 -9.16 -11.08
C LYS A 627 -19.51 -7.91 -11.61
N LEU A 628 -19.38 -7.62 -12.92
CA LEU A 628 -19.90 -6.40 -13.52
C LEU A 628 -21.06 -6.66 -14.48
N TYR A 629 -22.05 -5.77 -14.43
CA TYR A 629 -23.07 -5.59 -15.46
C TYR A 629 -22.74 -4.41 -16.37
N ILE A 630 -23.25 -4.46 -17.59
CA ILE A 630 -23.33 -3.36 -18.55
C ILE A 630 -24.82 -3.05 -18.67
N GLU A 631 -25.23 -1.88 -18.20
CA GLU A 631 -26.62 -1.44 -18.28
C GLU A 631 -26.79 -0.36 -19.35
N HIS A 632 -27.75 -0.55 -20.23
CA HIS A 632 -28.20 0.42 -21.21
C HIS A 632 -29.42 1.13 -20.65
N LEU A 633 -29.34 2.46 -20.59
CA LEU A 633 -30.33 3.30 -19.92
C LEU A 633 -31.06 4.21 -20.90
N ASP A 634 -32.38 4.33 -20.70
CA ASP A 634 -33.16 5.46 -21.15
C ASP A 634 -33.19 6.52 -20.05
N ASP A 635 -32.55 7.66 -20.29
CA ASP A 635 -32.46 8.79 -19.37
C ASP A 635 -33.39 9.96 -19.76
N GLY A 636 -34.34 9.71 -20.66
CA GLY A 636 -35.30 10.70 -21.16
C GLY A 636 -34.73 11.66 -22.22
N THR A 637 -33.48 11.53 -22.62
CA THR A 637 -32.83 12.39 -23.64
C THR A 637 -33.06 11.90 -25.07
N GLY A 638 -33.58 10.68 -25.20
CA GLY A 638 -33.73 10.01 -26.51
C GLY A 638 -32.40 9.46 -27.06
N LYS A 639 -31.33 9.51 -26.30
CA LYS A 639 -30.04 8.88 -26.61
C LYS A 639 -29.78 7.76 -25.63
N GLU A 640 -29.25 6.66 -26.13
CA GLU A 640 -28.84 5.56 -25.31
C GLU A 640 -27.64 5.96 -24.43
N ARG A 641 -27.70 5.65 -23.15
CA ARG A 641 -26.62 5.84 -22.19
C ARG A 641 -26.18 4.50 -21.65
N VAL A 642 -24.87 4.26 -21.60
CA VAL A 642 -24.30 3.01 -21.08
C VAL A 642 -23.61 3.29 -19.76
N ILE A 643 -23.89 2.45 -18.74
CA ILE A 643 -23.15 2.44 -17.48
C ILE A 643 -22.66 1.04 -17.16
N VAL A 644 -21.69 0.94 -16.25
CA VAL A 644 -21.13 -0.33 -15.78
C VAL A 644 -21.21 -0.35 -14.24
N SER A 645 -21.85 -1.38 -13.68
CA SER A 645 -22.07 -1.51 -12.25
C SER A 645 -21.54 -2.82 -11.65
N GLY A 646 -21.22 -2.83 -10.34
CA GLY A 646 -20.73 -3.99 -9.58
C GLY A 646 -21.83 -4.86 -8.98
N LEU A 647 -23.00 -4.95 -9.58
CA LEU A 647 -24.20 -5.53 -8.97
C LEU A 647 -24.39 -7.03 -9.17
N VAL A 648 -23.56 -7.72 -9.96
CA VAL A 648 -23.66 -9.18 -10.21
C VAL A 648 -23.72 -10.03 -8.94
N PRO A 649 -22.99 -9.72 -7.84
CA PRO A 649 -23.07 -10.49 -6.60
C PRO A 649 -24.40 -10.35 -5.85
N TYR A 650 -25.18 -9.30 -6.12
CA TYR A 650 -26.34 -8.88 -5.32
C TYR A 650 -27.68 -9.01 -6.06
N TYR A 651 -27.67 -8.91 -7.40
CA TYR A 651 -28.86 -8.90 -8.24
C TYR A 651 -28.71 -9.79 -9.46
N ARG A 652 -29.80 -10.44 -9.86
CA ARG A 652 -29.91 -11.10 -11.16
C ARG A 652 -30.38 -10.07 -12.21
N GLU A 653 -30.12 -10.33 -13.48
CA GLU A 653 -30.46 -9.45 -14.60
C GLU A 653 -31.96 -9.11 -14.64
N GLU A 654 -32.82 -10.11 -14.38
CA GLU A 654 -34.28 -9.94 -14.38
C GLU A 654 -34.78 -9.04 -13.23
N GLU A 655 -34.01 -8.90 -12.17
CA GLU A 655 -34.35 -8.07 -11.01
C GLU A 655 -34.04 -6.59 -11.23
N LEU A 656 -33.16 -6.28 -12.18
CA LEU A 656 -32.73 -4.92 -12.53
C LEU A 656 -33.39 -4.41 -13.81
N LEU A 657 -33.59 -5.28 -14.78
CA LEU A 657 -34.17 -4.92 -16.09
C LEU A 657 -35.56 -4.26 -15.92
N GLY A 658 -35.74 -3.11 -16.55
CA GLY A 658 -36.98 -2.35 -16.51
C GLY A 658 -37.17 -1.46 -15.30
N LYS A 659 -36.26 -1.45 -14.30
CA LYS A 659 -36.33 -0.56 -13.15
C LYS A 659 -35.97 0.88 -13.52
N ASN A 660 -36.66 1.81 -12.90
CA ASN A 660 -36.33 3.23 -12.90
C ASN A 660 -35.39 3.49 -11.72
N ILE A 661 -34.11 3.64 -12.02
CA ILE A 661 -33.03 3.83 -11.06
C ILE A 661 -32.66 5.31 -10.92
N VAL A 662 -31.96 5.66 -9.86
CA VAL A 662 -31.35 6.99 -9.68
C VAL A 662 -29.93 6.98 -10.22
N LEU A 663 -29.67 7.86 -11.18
CA LEU A 663 -28.42 8.00 -11.92
C LEU A 663 -27.72 9.31 -11.56
N VAL A 664 -26.42 9.26 -11.31
CA VAL A 664 -25.55 10.45 -11.29
C VAL A 664 -25.29 10.87 -12.73
N ASN A 665 -26.07 11.89 -13.17
CA ASN A 665 -26.19 12.25 -14.59
C ASN A 665 -24.98 13.03 -15.12
N ASN A 666 -24.37 13.88 -14.31
CA ASN A 666 -23.24 14.72 -14.68
C ASN A 666 -21.87 14.14 -14.24
N LEU A 667 -21.78 12.84 -13.96
CA LEU A 667 -20.51 12.19 -13.65
C LEU A 667 -19.64 12.08 -14.92
N LYS A 668 -18.37 12.46 -14.80
CA LYS A 668 -17.39 12.33 -15.90
C LYS A 668 -17.28 10.86 -16.34
N PRO A 669 -17.45 10.56 -17.64
CA PRO A 669 -17.32 9.20 -18.14
C PRO A 669 -15.97 8.56 -17.78
N ALA A 670 -16.00 7.27 -17.41
CA ALA A 670 -14.82 6.50 -17.03
C ALA A 670 -14.81 5.12 -17.71
N LYS A 671 -13.63 4.63 -18.10
CA LYS A 671 -13.48 3.28 -18.69
C LYS A 671 -13.31 2.24 -17.58
N LEU A 672 -14.29 1.35 -17.44
CA LEU A 672 -14.27 0.22 -16.52
C LEU A 672 -14.01 -1.06 -17.32
N ARG A 673 -12.85 -1.68 -17.11
CA ARG A 673 -12.41 -2.91 -17.81
C ARG A 673 -12.54 -2.87 -19.35
N GLY A 674 -12.43 -1.65 -19.93
CA GLY A 674 -12.44 -1.43 -21.39
C GLY A 674 -13.78 -0.93 -21.96
N ILE A 675 -14.84 -0.88 -21.16
CA ILE A 675 -16.16 -0.31 -21.52
C ILE A 675 -16.31 1.06 -20.86
N GLU A 676 -16.80 2.04 -21.61
CA GLU A 676 -17.02 3.38 -21.12
C GLU A 676 -18.33 3.45 -20.34
N SER A 677 -18.25 3.78 -19.05
CA SER A 677 -19.41 4.08 -18.20
C SER A 677 -19.67 5.58 -18.21
N GLN A 678 -20.87 5.98 -18.61
CA GLN A 678 -21.28 7.38 -18.78
C GLN A 678 -22.10 7.92 -17.60
N GLY A 679 -21.95 7.33 -16.45
CA GLY A 679 -22.63 7.69 -15.21
C GLY A 679 -22.45 6.61 -14.16
N MET A 680 -23.17 6.74 -13.05
CA MET A 680 -23.19 5.78 -11.96
C MET A 680 -24.61 5.70 -11.40
N LEU A 681 -25.14 4.49 -11.24
CA LEU A 681 -26.38 4.30 -10.47
C LEU A 681 -26.08 4.35 -8.96
N LEU A 682 -27.06 4.77 -8.18
CA LEU A 682 -26.93 4.83 -6.72
C LEU A 682 -27.49 3.58 -6.07
N ALA A 683 -26.74 3.04 -5.11
CA ALA A 683 -27.18 1.93 -4.27
C ALA A 683 -26.79 2.17 -2.81
N ALA A 684 -27.68 1.82 -1.88
CA ALA A 684 -27.38 1.80 -0.46
C ALA A 684 -26.73 0.47 -0.09
N SER A 685 -25.72 0.49 0.80
CA SER A 685 -25.09 -0.71 1.33
C SER A 685 -24.96 -0.68 2.85
N ILE A 686 -25.09 -1.86 3.47
CA ILE A 686 -24.84 -2.09 4.90
C ILE A 686 -24.23 -3.48 5.10
N VAL A 687 -23.26 -3.58 5.98
CA VAL A 687 -22.69 -4.86 6.40
C VAL A 687 -23.45 -5.34 7.65
N GLY A 688 -24.18 -6.43 7.52
CA GLY A 688 -24.94 -7.04 8.62
C GLY A 688 -24.05 -7.72 9.67
N PRO A 689 -24.63 -8.14 10.82
CA PRO A 689 -23.89 -8.74 11.95
C PRO A 689 -23.11 -10.02 11.61
N GLU A 690 -23.42 -10.67 10.51
CA GLU A 690 -22.76 -11.88 10.02
C GLU A 690 -21.68 -11.60 8.96
N GLY A 691 -21.28 -10.32 8.78
CA GLY A 691 -20.31 -9.92 7.76
C GLY A 691 -20.82 -9.99 6.32
N LYS A 692 -22.14 -10.20 6.13
CA LYS A 692 -22.77 -10.27 4.81
C LYS A 692 -23.25 -8.88 4.40
N GLU A 693 -22.76 -8.38 3.28
CA GLU A 693 -23.16 -7.09 2.74
C GLU A 693 -24.55 -7.19 2.10
N ALA A 694 -25.46 -6.31 2.50
CA ALA A 694 -26.74 -6.10 1.84
C ALA A 694 -26.65 -4.83 0.98
N VAL A 695 -27.04 -4.94 -0.29
CA VAL A 695 -27.04 -3.83 -1.24
C VAL A 695 -28.43 -3.63 -1.79
N GLU A 696 -28.89 -2.37 -1.81
CA GLU A 696 -30.20 -1.99 -2.35
C GLU A 696 -30.07 -0.82 -3.33
N VAL A 697 -30.46 -1.05 -4.59
CA VAL A 697 -30.43 -0.03 -5.64
C VAL A 697 -31.51 1.00 -5.39
N LEU A 698 -31.16 2.28 -5.46
CA LEU A 698 -32.08 3.40 -5.27
C LEU A 698 -33.00 3.52 -6.49
N THR A 699 -34.29 3.37 -6.30
CA THR A 699 -35.30 3.35 -7.38
C THR A 699 -36.42 4.37 -7.18
N ALA A 700 -36.98 4.85 -8.30
CA ALA A 700 -38.12 5.75 -8.32
C ALA A 700 -39.17 5.27 -9.36
N PRO A 701 -39.89 4.15 -9.10
CA PRO A 701 -40.76 3.52 -10.11
C PRO A 701 -41.96 4.40 -10.53
N TRP A 702 -42.25 5.45 -9.77
CA TRP A 702 -43.32 6.41 -10.06
C TRP A 702 -42.88 7.58 -10.95
N ALA A 703 -41.60 7.76 -11.18
CA ALA A 703 -41.04 8.90 -11.89
C ALA A 703 -40.58 8.48 -13.28
N GLU A 704 -40.87 9.31 -14.29
CA GLU A 704 -40.48 9.08 -15.68
C GLU A 704 -38.94 9.26 -15.87
N PRO A 705 -38.32 8.56 -16.82
CA PRO A 705 -36.92 8.81 -17.21
C PRO A 705 -36.65 10.29 -17.50
N GLY A 706 -35.52 10.81 -17.05
CA GLY A 706 -35.16 12.23 -17.15
C GLY A 706 -35.63 13.10 -15.97
N THR A 707 -36.52 12.59 -15.09
CA THR A 707 -36.99 13.33 -13.92
C THR A 707 -35.81 13.68 -13.00
N LYS A 708 -35.66 14.97 -12.64
CA LYS A 708 -34.62 15.43 -11.72
C LYS A 708 -34.96 15.00 -10.29
N VAL A 709 -33.94 14.50 -9.58
CA VAL A 709 -34.01 14.22 -8.15
C VAL A 709 -33.53 15.45 -7.40
N VAL A 710 -34.29 15.91 -6.41
CA VAL A 710 -34.05 17.15 -5.67
C VAL A 710 -34.17 16.92 -4.17
N LEU A 711 -33.67 17.85 -3.36
CA LEU A 711 -33.85 17.84 -1.91
C LEU A 711 -35.28 18.30 -1.58
N SER A 712 -35.97 17.54 -0.71
CA SER A 712 -37.27 17.93 -0.11
C SER A 712 -37.00 18.56 1.24
N GLY A 713 -37.69 19.68 1.54
CA GLY A 713 -37.52 20.39 2.82
C GLY A 713 -37.89 19.50 4.03
N SER A 714 -37.17 19.65 5.11
CA SER A 714 -37.33 18.93 6.37
C SER A 714 -38.72 19.15 7.00
N ASN A 715 -39.68 18.28 6.71
CA ASN A 715 -40.77 17.94 7.63
C ASN A 715 -41.51 16.65 7.20
N PRO A 716 -41.24 15.50 7.80
CA PRO A 716 -42.00 14.29 7.49
C PRO A 716 -43.31 14.27 8.21
N ARG A 717 -44.43 14.26 7.47
CA ARG A 717 -45.68 13.70 8.01
C ARG A 717 -45.71 12.20 7.72
N PRO A 718 -45.84 11.32 8.71
CA PRO A 718 -45.98 9.90 8.50
C PRO A 718 -47.34 9.60 7.83
N VAL A 719 -47.27 9.00 6.64
CA VAL A 719 -48.46 8.39 6.01
C VAL A 719 -48.62 7.00 6.65
N ARG A 720 -49.56 6.89 7.61
CA ARG A 720 -50.14 5.62 8.02
C ARG A 720 -51.21 5.25 6.98
N GLU A 721 -51.03 4.15 6.29
CA GLU A 721 -52.17 3.51 5.59
C GLU A 721 -53.14 3.00 6.62
N GLY A 722 -54.40 3.46 6.45
CA GLY A 722 -55.54 2.95 7.18
C GLY A 722 -56.69 3.97 7.19
N ASP A 723 -57.65 3.75 6.33
CA ASP A 723 -59.05 4.18 6.31
C ASP A 723 -59.41 5.31 5.36
N GLY A 724 -60.38 4.97 4.52
CA GLY A 724 -60.92 5.75 3.44
C GLY A 724 -61.63 7.05 3.89
N GLY A 725 -61.39 8.09 3.12
CA GLY A 725 -62.12 9.35 3.26
C GLY A 725 -61.61 10.41 2.28
N LYS A 726 -62.35 10.64 1.22
CA LYS A 726 -62.14 11.74 0.27
C LYS A 726 -62.04 13.08 0.98
N THR A 727 -61.05 13.88 0.72
CA THR A 727 -61.13 15.33 0.74
C THR A 727 -60.19 15.94 -0.27
N VAL A 728 -60.71 16.58 -1.27
CA VAL A 728 -60.08 17.50 -2.20
C VAL A 728 -59.79 18.78 -1.48
N VAL A 729 -58.55 19.23 -1.43
CA VAL A 729 -58.21 20.61 -1.12
C VAL A 729 -57.18 21.09 -2.12
N SER A 730 -57.62 21.95 -3.00
CA SER A 730 -56.80 22.85 -3.82
C SER A 730 -56.12 23.88 -2.95
N SER A 731 -54.82 24.11 -3.17
CA SER A 731 -54.19 25.38 -2.82
C SER A 731 -53.09 25.67 -3.85
N GLU A 732 -53.42 26.55 -4.74
CA GLU A 732 -52.49 27.41 -5.42
C GLU A 732 -51.70 28.21 -4.36
N SER A 733 -50.37 28.14 -4.39
CA SER A 733 -49.56 29.14 -3.75
C SER A 733 -48.39 29.51 -4.68
N VAL A 734 -48.54 30.69 -5.16
CA VAL A 734 -47.65 31.67 -5.75
C VAL A 734 -46.16 31.30 -5.66
N ILE A 735 -45.53 31.15 -6.82
CA ILE A 735 -44.09 31.10 -7.00
C ILE A 735 -43.64 32.54 -7.20
N GLU A 736 -42.94 33.09 -6.21
CA GLU A 736 -42.07 34.25 -6.43
C GLU A 736 -40.76 33.81 -7.07
N ASP A 737 -40.49 34.29 -8.26
CA ASP A 737 -39.27 34.15 -8.99
C ASP A 737 -38.09 34.84 -8.23
N VAL A 738 -37.31 34.07 -7.50
CA VAL A 738 -35.94 34.46 -7.11
C VAL A 738 -34.98 33.85 -8.13
N LYS A 739 -34.51 34.65 -9.05
CA LYS A 739 -33.41 34.30 -9.95
C LYS A 739 -32.15 34.08 -9.12
N HIS A 740 -31.83 32.84 -8.79
CA HIS A 740 -30.49 32.41 -8.45
C HIS A 740 -29.85 31.72 -9.65
N ASP A 741 -28.81 32.37 -10.16
CA ASP A 741 -27.92 31.84 -11.18
C ASP A 741 -27.07 30.71 -10.55
N THR A 742 -27.53 29.48 -10.67
CA THR A 742 -26.80 28.25 -10.23
C THR A 742 -26.76 27.25 -11.37
N SER A 743 -25.83 27.45 -12.29
CA SER A 743 -25.52 26.43 -13.28
C SER A 743 -24.74 25.30 -12.59
N THR A 744 -25.40 24.14 -12.36
CA THR A 744 -24.72 22.89 -12.01
C THR A 744 -23.62 22.62 -13.04
N PRO A 745 -22.39 22.23 -12.63
CA PRO A 745 -21.32 21.94 -13.59
C PRO A 745 -21.73 20.91 -14.62
N GLU A 746 -21.33 21.11 -15.86
CA GLU A 746 -21.63 20.22 -16.97
C GLU A 746 -21.09 18.79 -16.71
N THR A 747 -19.95 18.67 -15.99
CA THR A 747 -19.39 17.39 -15.52
C THR A 747 -18.69 17.55 -14.19
N ILE A 748 -18.81 16.52 -13.33
CA ILE A 748 -18.10 16.39 -12.05
C ILE A 748 -17.23 15.12 -12.02
N THR A 749 -16.18 15.12 -11.22
CA THR A 749 -15.38 13.91 -10.94
C THR A 749 -16.06 13.05 -9.86
N ALA A 750 -15.67 11.77 -9.78
CA ALA A 750 -16.11 10.88 -8.70
C ALA A 750 -15.76 11.46 -7.31
N ASP A 751 -14.60 12.06 -7.15
CA ASP A 751 -14.17 12.70 -5.89
C ASP A 751 -15.09 13.87 -5.50
N MET A 752 -15.54 14.66 -6.47
CA MET A 752 -16.51 15.73 -6.21
C MET A 752 -17.87 15.18 -5.81
N PHE A 753 -18.31 14.08 -6.44
CA PHE A 753 -19.55 13.38 -6.06
C PHE A 753 -19.47 12.85 -4.63
N PHE A 754 -18.43 12.06 -4.29
CA PHE A 754 -18.25 11.48 -2.95
C PHE A 754 -17.90 12.50 -1.86
N SER A 755 -17.61 13.75 -2.22
CA SER A 755 -17.46 14.85 -1.25
C SER A 755 -18.78 15.29 -0.61
N VAL A 756 -19.92 14.87 -1.17
CA VAL A 756 -21.27 15.14 -0.66
C VAL A 756 -21.84 13.81 -0.12
N PRO A 757 -21.92 13.61 1.21
CA PRO A 757 -22.38 12.35 1.78
C PRO A 757 -23.89 12.17 1.53
N ILE A 758 -24.25 11.15 0.74
CA ILE A 758 -25.62 10.66 0.57
C ILE A 758 -25.75 9.42 1.43
N ARG A 759 -26.79 9.32 2.25
CA ARG A 759 -26.98 8.20 3.19
C ARG A 759 -28.40 7.68 3.20
N ALA A 760 -28.55 6.40 3.52
CA ALA A 760 -29.82 5.85 3.99
C ALA A 760 -29.94 6.16 5.49
N GLN A 761 -31.03 6.77 5.90
CA GLN A 761 -31.36 7.06 7.31
C GLN A 761 -32.83 6.77 7.56
N GLN A 762 -33.12 5.82 8.45
CA GLN A 762 -34.47 5.33 8.72
C GLN A 762 -35.25 4.94 7.44
N GLY A 763 -34.53 4.38 6.44
CA GLY A 763 -35.12 3.97 5.16
C GLY A 763 -35.34 5.10 4.13
N PHE A 764 -34.89 6.31 4.41
CA PHE A 764 -34.93 7.42 3.45
C PHE A 764 -33.51 7.70 2.89
N ALA A 765 -33.44 8.06 1.62
CA ALA A 765 -32.22 8.59 1.04
C ALA A 765 -32.10 10.09 1.40
N VAL A 766 -31.03 10.47 2.12
CA VAL A 766 -30.86 11.82 2.67
C VAL A 766 -29.50 12.42 2.32
N VAL A 767 -29.47 13.76 2.28
CA VAL A 767 -28.24 14.59 2.29
C VAL A 767 -28.39 15.58 3.43
N GLY A 768 -27.50 15.55 4.41
CA GLY A 768 -27.62 16.35 5.62
C GLY A 768 -28.91 16.01 6.37
N GLN A 769 -29.85 16.98 6.44
CA GLN A 769 -31.17 16.84 7.07
C GLN A 769 -32.30 16.70 6.03
N SER A 770 -32.00 16.75 4.74
CA SER A 770 -33.00 16.82 3.68
C SER A 770 -33.15 15.49 2.96
N HIS A 771 -34.39 15.08 2.66
CA HIS A 771 -34.65 13.88 1.88
C HIS A 771 -34.44 14.09 0.40
N LEU A 772 -33.97 13.06 -0.32
CA LEU A 772 -33.98 13.03 -1.77
C LEU A 772 -35.37 12.65 -2.28
N SER A 773 -35.90 13.39 -3.24
CA SER A 773 -37.22 13.18 -3.81
C SER A 773 -37.22 13.27 -5.32
N ALA A 774 -38.05 12.46 -5.96
CA ALA A 774 -38.33 12.47 -7.39
C ALA A 774 -39.83 12.64 -7.66
N ALA A 775 -40.20 13.58 -8.53
CA ALA A 775 -41.62 13.88 -8.84
C ALA A 775 -42.49 14.11 -7.57
N GLY A 776 -41.90 14.80 -6.57
CA GLY A 776 -42.58 15.17 -5.32
C GLY A 776 -42.79 14.01 -4.32
N ARG A 777 -42.10 12.88 -4.48
CA ARG A 777 -42.11 11.75 -3.52
C ARG A 777 -40.70 11.42 -3.09
N ASP A 778 -40.52 11.18 -1.80
CA ASP A 778 -39.25 10.81 -1.22
C ASP A 778 -38.77 9.43 -1.71
N LEU A 779 -37.47 9.30 -1.87
CA LEU A 779 -36.82 8.03 -2.24
C LEU A 779 -36.68 7.18 -0.99
N ILE A 780 -37.25 5.97 -1.01
CA ILE A 780 -37.33 5.07 0.14
C ILE A 780 -36.57 3.78 -0.18
N LEU A 781 -35.89 3.28 0.81
CA LEU A 781 -35.21 2.01 0.85
C LEU A 781 -35.91 1.05 1.79
N GLU A 782 -36.19 -0.18 1.32
CA GLU A 782 -36.93 -1.19 2.10
C GLU A 782 -35.98 -2.09 2.91
N LYS A 783 -34.83 -2.42 2.35
CA LYS A 783 -33.87 -3.39 2.93
C LYS A 783 -32.76 -2.71 3.74
N VAL A 784 -32.24 -1.58 3.27
CA VAL A 784 -31.17 -0.83 3.91
C VAL A 784 -31.75 0.39 4.62
N GLN A 785 -32.02 0.25 5.92
CA GLN A 785 -32.64 1.33 6.71
C GLN A 785 -31.62 2.41 7.09
N ASP A 786 -30.37 2.04 7.34
CA ASP A 786 -29.26 2.95 7.65
C ASP A 786 -28.00 2.43 6.92
N GLY A 787 -27.30 3.31 6.18
CA GLY A 787 -26.14 2.91 5.40
C GLY A 787 -25.62 4.03 4.50
N GLU A 788 -24.53 3.78 3.81
CA GLU A 788 -23.98 4.71 2.81
C GLU A 788 -24.66 4.48 1.45
N ILE A 789 -24.86 5.56 0.69
CA ILE A 789 -25.39 5.52 -0.69
C ILE A 789 -24.29 6.04 -1.63
N GLY A 790 -23.89 5.19 -2.60
CA GLY A 790 -22.89 5.53 -3.58
C GLY A 790 -23.00 4.73 -4.88
#